data_358150d0f92eb5f76109a96103082baa
#
_entry.id   358150d0f92eb5f76109a96103082baa
#
_cell.length_a   1.000
_cell.length_b   1.000
_cell.length_c   1.000
_cell.angle_alpha   90.00
_cell.angle_beta   90.00
_cell.angle_gamma   90.00
#
_symmetry.space_group_name_H-M   'P 1'
#
loop_
_entity.id
_entity.type
_entity.pdbx_description
1 polymer ?
#
loop_
_entity_poly.entity_id
_entity_poly.type
_entity_poly.pdbx_seq_one_letter_code
_entity_poly.pdbx_strand_id
1 'polypeptide(L)'
;MSSDTNINEMIDDLVERARKASLEFSKLNQEQVDNIVKAMAMAVLENHMYLARIAVEETKRGIYEDKITKNIFASEYIYHSIKNNKTVGVIIDNEDDGFMEIAEAVGVIAGVTPVTNPTSTTCFKSLIAAKTRNVIIFGFHPSAQKCSVETAKILLDAAVKAGAPKDCILWIDKPSVEATTALMKHPGVNLILATGGKGMVKSAYSCGKPALGVGPGNVPCYIHESAKLETSVNDLVMSKSFDNGMICASEQAVIVDNIIKDKFEKLMIKAGCYFANDNEKELLLKYMFNKENNSYSLNSDVVGKYPYDIADAAGFDIPFDTKVLIVKETGVGDDYPFSKEKLSPVLTYYISDDSDNAIDLCEKLIEYGGLGHSAVVHAEDQEVINHFSNVVKVGRIIVNSPSTHGAIGDIYNTNVPSLTLGCGTFGGNSTTDNVSSVNLINLKRVAKRQVNMQWFKVPPKIYFEAGSVKYLSKMQGISKAFIVTDQSMLKFGYVDKVIYQLEKRENMVHYEVFSDVEPDPSFDTINRGVEFMMQFEPDVIIALGGGSVIDASKGMWLFYEHPDVDKEGLKLKFLDIRKRTYKYPKLGLKAKFVAIPTTSGTGSEVTSFAVITDKHNNVKYPFADYELTPDVAIVDPSFVYTLPKVLTADTGMDVLTHAIEAYVSNMASDYTDGLAEKAGELIKDYLVEAYNNGENKEAREKVHNASCIAGMAFTNAFLGINHSLAHKIGAEFHISHGRCVAILMPYIIRYNSCEPTKFVSFPKYEHFIADKKYAKFAKKIGLDVKNDEDGIEKLIQFVKDIRFNLNIENSFKEFGLDEETYMSKIDDLANKAFEDQCTTANPRLPLVNELKKILIDAYYGIDL
;
A
#
# COMPACT_ATOMS: atom_id res chain seq x y z
N MET A 1 -6.41 52.91 12.45
CA MET A 1 -7.74 52.30 12.64
C MET A 1 -8.68 52.47 11.43
N SER A 2 -8.71 53.61 10.67
CA SER A 2 -9.65 53.76 9.53
C SER A 2 -9.25 53.03 8.23
N SER A 3 -7.97 52.76 8.00
CA SER A 3 -7.50 52.05 6.79
C SER A 3 -7.72 50.54 6.87
N ASP A 4 -7.50 49.93 8.06
CA ASP A 4 -7.62 48.50 8.28
C ASP A 4 -9.09 48.04 8.28
N THR A 5 -10.01 48.87 8.77
CA THR A 5 -11.44 48.59 8.74
C THR A 5 -11.94 48.55 7.28
N ASN A 6 -11.46 49.44 6.41
CA ASN A 6 -11.81 49.50 4.99
C ASN A 6 -11.27 48.27 4.20
N ILE A 7 -10.07 47.74 4.57
CA ILE A 7 -9.51 46.54 3.92
C ILE A 7 -10.33 45.29 4.28
N ASN A 8 -10.67 45.12 5.54
CA ASN A 8 -11.43 43.92 5.98
C ASN A 8 -12.84 43.91 5.37
N GLU A 9 -13.55 45.01 5.35
CA GLU A 9 -14.88 45.15 4.71
C GLU A 9 -14.83 44.80 3.22
N MET A 10 -13.79 45.26 2.50
CA MET A 10 -13.58 44.95 1.09
C MET A 10 -13.33 43.44 0.88
N ILE A 11 -12.51 42.81 1.72
CA ILE A 11 -12.22 41.39 1.63
C ILE A 11 -13.44 40.53 1.99
N ASP A 12 -14.21 40.96 3.01
CA ASP A 12 -15.45 40.28 3.41
C ASP A 12 -16.48 40.27 2.27
N ASP A 13 -16.67 41.43 1.56
CA ASP A 13 -17.55 41.52 0.37
C ASP A 13 -17.09 40.59 -0.75
N LEU A 14 -15.80 40.63 -1.09
CA LEU A 14 -15.24 39.79 -2.14
C LEU A 14 -15.43 38.29 -1.82
N VAL A 15 -15.18 37.88 -0.59
CA VAL A 15 -15.31 36.49 -0.18
C VAL A 15 -16.78 36.05 -0.10
N GLU A 16 -17.70 36.94 0.32
CA GLU A 16 -19.13 36.60 0.33
C GLU A 16 -19.65 36.39 -1.10
N ARG A 17 -19.28 37.26 -2.03
CA ARG A 17 -19.61 37.15 -3.46
C ARG A 17 -19.03 35.83 -4.04
N ALA A 18 -17.77 35.57 -3.75
CA ALA A 18 -17.10 34.34 -4.17
C ALA A 18 -17.80 33.07 -3.64
N ARG A 19 -18.22 33.07 -2.38
CA ARG A 19 -18.97 31.92 -1.79
C ARG A 19 -20.31 31.71 -2.48
N LYS A 20 -21.06 32.78 -2.77
CA LYS A 20 -22.31 32.67 -3.54
C LYS A 20 -22.07 32.10 -4.94
N ALA A 21 -21.05 32.61 -5.62
CA ALA A 21 -20.66 32.11 -6.94
C ALA A 21 -20.19 30.64 -6.89
N SER A 22 -19.48 30.24 -5.86
CA SER A 22 -19.03 28.84 -5.65
C SER A 22 -20.21 27.87 -5.51
N LEU A 23 -21.28 28.28 -4.82
CA LEU A 23 -22.51 27.47 -4.71
C LEU A 23 -23.26 27.36 -6.07
N GLU A 24 -23.20 28.36 -6.91
CA GLU A 24 -23.76 28.30 -8.26
C GLU A 24 -22.87 27.43 -9.17
N PHE A 25 -21.55 27.59 -9.10
CA PHE A 25 -20.59 26.85 -9.90
C PHE A 25 -20.63 25.37 -9.59
N SER A 26 -20.82 24.99 -8.32
CA SER A 26 -20.88 23.59 -7.88
C SER A 26 -22.01 22.79 -8.54
N LYS A 27 -23.05 23.46 -9.08
CA LYS A 27 -24.18 22.81 -9.76
C LYS A 27 -23.92 22.43 -11.21
N LEU A 28 -22.84 22.97 -11.81
CA LEU A 28 -22.52 22.71 -13.20
C LEU A 28 -21.94 21.30 -13.38
N ASN A 29 -22.31 20.65 -14.47
CA ASN A 29 -21.77 19.37 -14.86
C ASN A 29 -20.42 19.49 -15.60
N GLN A 30 -19.79 18.36 -15.91
CA GLN A 30 -18.47 18.33 -16.55
C GLN A 30 -18.48 19.04 -17.91
N GLU A 31 -19.48 18.79 -18.75
CA GLU A 31 -19.57 19.37 -20.09
C GLU A 31 -19.69 20.89 -20.05
N GLN A 32 -20.52 21.44 -19.15
CA GLN A 32 -20.67 22.88 -18.95
C GLN A 32 -19.34 23.52 -18.52
N VAL A 33 -18.64 22.89 -17.59
CA VAL A 33 -17.33 23.33 -17.13
C VAL A 33 -16.29 23.30 -18.25
N ASP A 34 -16.28 22.22 -19.04
CA ASP A 34 -15.35 22.09 -20.17
C ASP A 34 -15.58 23.16 -21.24
N ASN A 35 -16.84 23.50 -21.52
CA ASN A 35 -17.20 24.60 -22.43
C ASN A 35 -16.77 25.97 -21.90
N ILE A 36 -16.92 26.20 -20.59
CA ILE A 36 -16.45 27.44 -19.96
C ILE A 36 -14.93 27.57 -20.10
N VAL A 37 -14.18 26.52 -19.73
CA VAL A 37 -12.70 26.54 -19.78
C VAL A 37 -12.20 26.71 -21.21
N LYS A 38 -12.86 26.09 -22.19
CA LYS A 38 -12.56 26.29 -23.61
C LYS A 38 -12.76 27.73 -24.05
N ALA A 39 -13.88 28.32 -23.70
CA ALA A 39 -14.18 29.73 -24.04
C ALA A 39 -13.15 30.70 -23.43
N MET A 40 -12.77 30.48 -22.18
CA MET A 40 -11.73 31.24 -21.49
C MET A 40 -10.37 31.16 -22.20
N ALA A 41 -9.93 29.93 -22.55
CA ALA A 41 -8.67 29.68 -23.24
C ALA A 41 -8.64 30.38 -24.61
N MET A 42 -9.72 30.26 -25.38
CA MET A 42 -9.88 30.96 -26.68
C MET A 42 -9.82 32.47 -26.55
N ALA A 43 -10.49 33.06 -25.57
CA ALA A 43 -10.48 34.49 -25.35
C ALA A 43 -9.07 35.05 -25.05
N VAL A 44 -8.23 34.27 -24.32
CA VAL A 44 -6.83 34.66 -24.11
C VAL A 44 -6.02 34.51 -25.40
N LEU A 45 -6.23 33.44 -26.17
CA LEU A 45 -5.58 33.27 -27.47
C LEU A 45 -5.92 34.38 -28.45
N GLU A 46 -7.16 34.86 -28.49
CA GLU A 46 -7.57 36.02 -29.33
C GLU A 46 -6.89 37.31 -28.87
N ASN A 47 -6.52 37.43 -27.59
CA ASN A 47 -5.95 38.65 -27.02
C ASN A 47 -4.47 38.52 -26.61
N HIS A 48 -3.79 37.42 -26.95
CA HIS A 48 -2.45 37.11 -26.44
C HIS A 48 -1.40 38.17 -26.71
N MET A 49 -1.43 38.80 -27.89
CA MET A 49 -0.54 39.92 -28.27
C MET A 49 -0.88 41.22 -27.52
N TYR A 50 -2.17 41.55 -27.37
CA TYR A 50 -2.61 42.72 -26.59
C TYR A 50 -2.19 42.59 -25.13
N LEU A 51 -2.41 41.41 -24.50
CA LEU A 51 -2.04 41.15 -23.12
C LEU A 51 -0.52 41.21 -22.91
N ALA A 52 0.27 40.71 -23.85
CA ALA A 52 1.73 40.81 -23.81
C ALA A 52 2.20 42.27 -23.86
N ARG A 53 1.59 43.08 -24.73
CA ARG A 53 1.93 44.50 -24.89
C ARG A 53 1.68 45.27 -23.60
N ILE A 54 0.49 45.20 -23.04
CA ILE A 54 0.14 45.92 -21.81
C ILE A 54 0.97 45.44 -20.60
N ALA A 55 1.37 44.15 -20.57
CA ALA A 55 2.24 43.64 -19.53
C ALA A 55 3.65 44.27 -19.60
N VAL A 56 4.26 44.39 -20.78
CA VAL A 56 5.55 45.08 -20.97
C VAL A 56 5.45 46.55 -20.69
N GLU A 57 4.41 47.22 -21.22
CA GLU A 57 4.18 48.65 -21.01
C GLU A 57 4.04 49.03 -19.54
N GLU A 58 3.29 48.21 -18.75
CA GLU A 58 3.08 48.47 -17.33
C GLU A 58 4.29 48.12 -16.50
N THR A 59 4.85 46.91 -16.69
CA THR A 59 5.91 46.38 -15.82
C THR A 59 7.31 46.87 -16.18
N LYS A 60 7.50 47.32 -17.43
CA LYS A 60 8.80 47.70 -18.03
C LYS A 60 9.83 46.54 -17.97
N ARG A 61 9.36 45.31 -18.08
CA ARG A 61 10.17 44.09 -17.89
C ARG A 61 9.87 43.03 -18.98
N GLY A 62 10.94 42.33 -19.40
CA GLY A 62 10.85 41.22 -20.31
C GLY A 62 10.77 41.59 -21.78
N ILE A 63 10.50 40.58 -22.59
CA ILE A 63 10.49 40.64 -24.05
C ILE A 63 9.05 40.46 -24.53
N TYR A 64 8.59 41.34 -25.40
CA TYR A 64 7.22 41.31 -25.90
C TYR A 64 6.86 39.99 -26.57
N GLU A 65 7.72 39.50 -27.45
CA GLU A 65 7.55 38.24 -28.19
C GLU A 65 7.51 37.04 -27.27
N ASP A 66 8.32 37.02 -26.23
CA ASP A 66 8.35 35.92 -25.24
C ASP A 66 7.11 35.96 -24.34
N LYS A 67 6.58 37.17 -24.03
CA LYS A 67 5.30 37.28 -23.31
C LYS A 67 4.12 36.81 -24.14
N ILE A 68 4.17 36.99 -25.47
CA ILE A 68 3.21 36.41 -26.42
C ILE A 68 3.25 34.87 -26.27
N THR A 69 4.44 34.27 -26.34
CA THR A 69 4.66 32.81 -26.18
C THR A 69 4.16 32.34 -24.83
N LYS A 70 4.41 33.04 -23.74
CA LYS A 70 3.90 32.73 -22.39
C LYS A 70 2.37 32.74 -22.32
N ASN A 71 1.70 33.71 -22.96
CA ASN A 71 0.25 33.79 -22.98
C ASN A 71 -0.37 32.64 -23.82
N ILE A 72 0.26 32.24 -24.92
CA ILE A 72 -0.11 31.08 -25.72
C ILE A 72 0.06 29.81 -24.87
N PHE A 73 1.20 29.62 -24.21
CA PHE A 73 1.44 28.48 -23.33
C PHE A 73 0.38 28.40 -22.23
N ALA A 74 0.10 29.53 -21.56
CA ALA A 74 -0.87 29.58 -20.45
C ALA A 74 -2.31 29.31 -20.87
N SER A 75 -2.66 29.48 -22.12
CA SER A 75 -4.00 29.25 -22.67
C SER A 75 -4.07 27.92 -23.43
N GLU A 76 -3.22 27.69 -24.43
CA GLU A 76 -3.32 26.55 -25.34
C GLU A 76 -2.77 25.27 -24.71
N TYR A 77 -1.53 25.27 -24.22
CA TYR A 77 -0.90 24.09 -23.62
C TYR A 77 -1.60 23.68 -22.33
N ILE A 78 -1.92 24.64 -21.47
CA ILE A 78 -2.67 24.39 -20.23
C ILE A 78 -4.05 23.81 -20.55
N TYR A 79 -4.81 24.45 -21.47
CA TYR A 79 -6.10 23.92 -21.88
C TYR A 79 -5.99 22.50 -22.44
N HIS A 80 -5.02 22.26 -23.32
CA HIS A 80 -4.81 20.94 -23.90
C HIS A 80 -4.58 19.87 -22.84
N SER A 81 -3.80 20.17 -21.82
CA SER A 81 -3.47 19.23 -20.74
C SER A 81 -4.63 18.93 -19.81
N ILE A 82 -5.55 19.90 -19.61
CA ILE A 82 -6.66 19.74 -18.64
C ILE A 82 -8.01 19.41 -19.28
N LYS A 83 -8.18 19.60 -20.61
CA LYS A 83 -9.48 19.45 -21.29
C LYS A 83 -10.16 18.10 -21.05
N ASN A 84 -9.37 17.01 -20.96
CA ASN A 84 -9.86 15.65 -20.75
C ASN A 84 -9.89 15.22 -19.28
N ASN A 85 -9.43 16.06 -18.36
CA ASN A 85 -9.45 15.73 -16.94
C ASN A 85 -10.89 15.71 -16.42
N LYS A 86 -11.27 14.61 -15.81
CA LYS A 86 -12.52 14.52 -15.07
C LYS A 86 -12.34 15.21 -13.72
N THR A 87 -13.09 16.25 -13.49
CA THR A 87 -13.00 17.11 -12.29
C THR A 87 -14.34 17.34 -11.62
N VAL A 88 -15.40 16.70 -12.13
CA VAL A 88 -16.79 16.88 -11.69
C VAL A 88 -17.49 15.55 -11.55
N GLY A 89 -18.08 15.32 -10.38
CA GLY A 89 -18.83 14.10 -10.09
C GLY A 89 -17.93 12.87 -10.00
N VAL A 90 -18.44 11.74 -10.44
CA VAL A 90 -17.69 10.45 -10.39
C VAL A 90 -16.57 10.50 -11.42
N ILE A 91 -15.33 10.43 -10.94
CA ILE A 91 -14.13 10.42 -11.78
C ILE A 91 -13.52 9.02 -11.93
N ILE A 92 -13.66 8.19 -10.91
CA ILE A 92 -13.31 6.77 -10.91
C ILE A 92 -14.50 5.98 -10.40
N ASP A 93 -14.88 4.95 -11.12
CA ASP A 93 -15.80 3.90 -10.64
C ASP A 93 -15.13 2.55 -10.93
N ASN A 94 -14.62 1.94 -9.86
CA ASN A 94 -13.92 0.66 -9.94
C ASN A 94 -14.76 -0.40 -9.21
N GLU A 95 -15.57 -1.11 -9.98
CA GLU A 95 -16.44 -2.16 -9.44
C GLU A 95 -15.64 -3.36 -8.93
N ASP A 96 -14.52 -3.69 -9.57
CA ASP A 96 -13.69 -4.84 -9.21
C ASP A 96 -13.06 -4.65 -7.82
N ASP A 97 -12.55 -3.44 -7.53
CA ASP A 97 -12.00 -3.08 -6.23
C ASP A 97 -13.05 -2.49 -5.27
N GLY A 98 -14.29 -2.34 -5.72
CA GLY A 98 -15.43 -1.90 -4.93
C GLY A 98 -15.31 -0.48 -4.39
N PHE A 99 -14.76 0.45 -5.18
CA PHE A 99 -14.73 1.84 -4.78
C PHE A 99 -15.07 2.79 -5.92
N MET A 100 -15.53 3.97 -5.52
CA MET A 100 -15.82 5.10 -6.40
C MET A 100 -15.15 6.35 -5.86
N GLU A 101 -14.60 7.20 -6.72
CA GLU A 101 -14.07 8.50 -6.34
C GLU A 101 -14.88 9.62 -6.99
N ILE A 102 -15.30 10.56 -6.17
CA ILE A 102 -16.10 11.71 -6.55
C ILE A 102 -15.26 12.96 -6.36
N ALA A 103 -15.09 13.73 -7.43
CA ALA A 103 -14.40 15.00 -7.41
C ALA A 103 -15.34 16.13 -7.00
N GLU A 104 -14.90 16.93 -6.03
CA GLU A 104 -15.58 18.15 -5.60
C GLU A 104 -14.65 19.35 -5.62
N ALA A 105 -15.21 20.52 -5.84
CA ALA A 105 -14.48 21.78 -5.74
C ALA A 105 -13.91 21.98 -4.33
N VAL A 106 -12.73 22.56 -4.20
CA VAL A 106 -12.21 23.00 -2.90
C VAL A 106 -12.94 24.23 -2.39
N GLY A 107 -13.49 25.05 -3.27
CA GLY A 107 -14.30 26.24 -2.95
C GLY A 107 -13.68 27.54 -3.41
N VAL A 108 -13.42 28.46 -2.49
CA VAL A 108 -12.83 29.79 -2.79
C VAL A 108 -11.31 29.71 -2.69
N ILE A 109 -10.63 30.12 -3.76
CA ILE A 109 -9.17 30.15 -3.87
C ILE A 109 -8.66 31.60 -3.77
N ALA A 110 -7.67 31.81 -2.91
CA ALA A 110 -6.88 33.04 -2.95
C ALA A 110 -5.72 32.88 -3.93
N GLY A 111 -5.78 33.59 -5.06
CA GLY A 111 -4.78 33.56 -6.13
C GLY A 111 -3.78 34.69 -6.01
N VAL A 112 -2.49 34.41 -5.80
CA VAL A 112 -1.43 35.42 -5.78
C VAL A 112 -0.58 35.29 -7.03
N THR A 113 -0.38 36.40 -7.77
CA THR A 113 0.40 36.42 -9.01
C THR A 113 1.64 37.29 -8.90
N PRO A 114 2.75 36.93 -9.57
CA PRO A 114 3.99 37.66 -9.55
C PRO A 114 3.98 38.83 -10.57
N VAL A 115 4.88 39.80 -10.42
CA VAL A 115 5.09 40.84 -11.42
C VAL A 115 5.79 40.34 -12.70
N THR A 116 6.51 39.23 -12.64
CA THR A 116 7.30 38.68 -13.76
C THR A 116 6.44 38.09 -14.87
N ASN A 117 5.34 37.44 -14.48
CA ASN A 117 4.45 36.72 -15.42
C ASN A 117 2.96 37.02 -15.13
N PRO A 118 2.54 38.30 -15.14
CA PRO A 118 1.23 38.70 -14.60
C PRO A 118 0.07 38.13 -15.42
N THR A 119 0.09 38.27 -16.74
CA THR A 119 -1.01 37.83 -17.63
C THR A 119 -1.09 36.34 -17.77
N SER A 120 0.03 35.69 -18.04
CA SER A 120 0.08 34.23 -18.20
C SER A 120 -0.27 33.49 -16.90
N THR A 121 0.18 33.97 -15.73
CA THR A 121 -0.17 33.31 -14.43
C THR A 121 -1.64 33.53 -14.09
N THR A 122 -2.21 34.72 -14.42
CA THR A 122 -3.65 34.96 -14.23
C THR A 122 -4.49 34.04 -15.11
N CYS A 123 -4.09 33.86 -16.38
CA CYS A 123 -4.73 32.92 -17.28
C CYS A 123 -4.68 31.49 -16.74
N PHE A 124 -3.48 31.00 -16.47
CA PHE A 124 -3.25 29.63 -15.94
C PHE A 124 -4.10 29.35 -14.72
N LYS A 125 -4.02 30.18 -13.68
CA LYS A 125 -4.76 29.97 -12.43
C LYS A 125 -6.27 30.01 -12.62
N SER A 126 -6.76 30.90 -13.48
CA SER A 126 -8.18 30.98 -13.79
C SER A 126 -8.68 29.73 -14.51
N LEU A 127 -7.92 29.18 -15.46
CA LEU A 127 -8.31 27.99 -16.21
C LEU A 127 -8.40 26.77 -15.29
N ILE A 128 -7.39 26.52 -14.45
CA ILE A 128 -7.39 25.37 -13.55
C ILE A 128 -8.45 25.51 -12.43
N ALA A 129 -8.70 26.72 -11.95
CA ALA A 129 -9.77 27.01 -10.99
C ALA A 129 -11.16 26.77 -11.61
N ALA A 130 -11.42 27.29 -12.79
CA ALA A 130 -12.69 27.10 -13.50
C ALA A 130 -12.93 25.63 -13.86
N LYS A 131 -11.89 24.89 -14.31
CA LYS A 131 -11.97 23.45 -14.62
C LYS A 131 -12.45 22.62 -13.45
N THR A 132 -12.20 23.09 -12.24
CA THR A 132 -12.54 22.38 -10.99
C THR A 132 -13.71 23.02 -10.24
N ARG A 133 -14.46 23.92 -10.89
CA ARG A 133 -15.60 24.66 -10.32
C ARG A 133 -15.25 25.50 -9.10
N ASN A 134 -13.98 25.90 -8.98
CA ASN A 134 -13.53 26.79 -7.92
C ASN A 134 -13.69 28.25 -8.35
N VAL A 135 -13.96 29.08 -7.37
CA VAL A 135 -13.94 30.55 -7.53
C VAL A 135 -12.57 31.04 -7.08
N ILE A 136 -11.99 31.98 -7.86
CA ILE A 136 -10.68 32.52 -7.51
C ILE A 136 -10.77 34.04 -7.25
N ILE A 137 -10.16 34.47 -6.16
CA ILE A 137 -10.00 35.91 -5.83
C ILE A 137 -8.51 36.25 -5.94
N PHE A 138 -8.14 37.12 -6.82
CA PHE A 138 -6.75 37.50 -7.04
C PHE A 138 -6.27 38.62 -6.15
N GLY A 139 -5.08 38.45 -5.55
CA GLY A 139 -4.21 39.49 -5.05
C GLY A 139 -3.10 39.75 -6.07
N PHE A 140 -3.25 40.70 -6.95
CA PHE A 140 -2.28 41.05 -7.96
C PHE A 140 -1.12 41.87 -7.41
N HIS A 141 0.05 41.80 -8.04
CA HIS A 141 1.18 42.63 -7.67
C HIS A 141 0.88 44.12 -8.07
N PRO A 142 1.13 45.10 -7.19
CA PRO A 142 0.81 46.51 -7.48
C PRO A 142 1.38 47.02 -8.79
N SER A 143 2.62 46.63 -9.15
CA SER A 143 3.27 47.05 -10.41
C SER A 143 2.79 46.33 -11.67
N ALA A 144 1.79 45.44 -11.55
CA ALA A 144 1.20 44.69 -12.66
C ALA A 144 -0.33 44.59 -12.53
N GLN A 145 -0.94 45.49 -11.78
CA GLN A 145 -2.37 45.48 -11.47
C GLN A 145 -3.23 45.59 -12.72
N LYS A 146 -2.90 46.56 -13.61
CA LYS A 146 -3.73 46.91 -14.78
C LYS A 146 -3.76 45.73 -15.78
N CYS A 147 -2.62 45.20 -16.16
CA CYS A 147 -2.55 44.09 -17.12
C CYS A 147 -3.15 42.81 -16.55
N SER A 148 -3.00 42.56 -15.23
CA SER A 148 -3.61 41.40 -14.58
C SER A 148 -5.12 41.49 -14.48
N VAL A 149 -5.66 42.69 -14.13
CA VAL A 149 -7.10 42.95 -14.09
C VAL A 149 -7.71 42.83 -15.49
N GLU A 150 -7.04 43.36 -16.50
CA GLU A 150 -7.53 43.25 -17.88
C GLU A 150 -7.59 41.81 -18.35
N THR A 151 -6.56 41.01 -18.01
CA THR A 151 -6.58 39.54 -18.26
C THR A 151 -7.73 38.87 -17.53
N ALA A 152 -7.94 39.21 -16.26
CA ALA A 152 -9.02 38.63 -15.46
C ALA A 152 -10.40 38.99 -16.01
N LYS A 153 -10.59 40.21 -16.50
CA LYS A 153 -11.84 40.65 -17.16
C LYS A 153 -12.13 39.88 -18.44
N ILE A 154 -11.13 39.73 -19.33
CA ILE A 154 -11.27 38.96 -20.57
C ILE A 154 -11.68 37.52 -20.25
N LEU A 155 -11.05 36.89 -19.26
CA LEU A 155 -11.36 35.52 -18.81
C LEU A 155 -12.77 35.47 -18.20
N LEU A 156 -13.12 36.39 -17.33
CA LEU A 156 -14.44 36.47 -16.68
C LEU A 156 -15.56 36.64 -17.69
N ASP A 157 -15.40 37.57 -18.62
CA ASP A 157 -16.40 37.84 -19.66
C ASP A 157 -16.64 36.60 -20.54
N ALA A 158 -15.58 35.90 -20.92
CA ALA A 158 -15.68 34.66 -21.68
C ALA A 158 -16.34 33.54 -20.85
N ALA A 159 -15.97 33.42 -19.60
CA ALA A 159 -16.55 32.44 -18.69
C ALA A 159 -18.04 32.65 -18.47
N VAL A 160 -18.46 33.89 -18.20
CA VAL A 160 -19.87 34.26 -17.95
C VAL A 160 -20.69 34.04 -19.21
N LYS A 161 -20.18 34.41 -20.38
CA LYS A 161 -20.86 34.16 -21.67
C LYS A 161 -21.05 32.66 -21.95
N ALA A 162 -20.13 31.83 -21.45
CA ALA A 162 -20.22 30.38 -21.56
C ALA A 162 -21.05 29.74 -20.43
N GLY A 163 -21.60 30.48 -19.49
CA GLY A 163 -22.51 30.02 -18.45
C GLY A 163 -21.91 29.91 -17.04
N ALA A 164 -20.73 30.44 -16.81
CA ALA A 164 -20.16 30.51 -15.45
C ALA A 164 -20.87 31.59 -14.59
N PRO A 165 -20.83 31.44 -13.25
CA PRO A 165 -21.29 32.48 -12.34
C PRO A 165 -20.55 33.81 -12.56
N LYS A 166 -21.26 34.92 -12.44
CA LYS A 166 -20.72 36.29 -12.70
C LYS A 166 -19.52 36.69 -11.82
N ASP A 167 -19.39 36.08 -10.66
CA ASP A 167 -18.32 36.35 -9.70
C ASP A 167 -17.35 35.14 -9.57
N CYS A 168 -17.19 34.33 -10.64
CA CYS A 168 -16.28 33.16 -10.61
C CYS A 168 -14.80 33.56 -10.62
N ILE A 169 -14.47 34.80 -11.06
CA ILE A 169 -13.12 35.37 -10.98
C ILE A 169 -13.29 36.76 -10.38
N LEU A 170 -12.59 37.02 -9.29
CA LEU A 170 -12.61 38.31 -8.57
C LEU A 170 -11.17 38.74 -8.29
N TRP A 171 -11.00 40.03 -7.92
CA TRP A 171 -9.69 40.60 -7.59
C TRP A 171 -9.81 41.71 -6.56
N ILE A 172 -8.69 41.98 -5.88
CA ILE A 172 -8.56 43.13 -4.99
C ILE A 172 -8.33 44.39 -5.82
N ASP A 173 -9.26 45.37 -5.77
CA ASP A 173 -9.17 46.59 -6.56
C ASP A 173 -8.00 47.49 -6.16
N LYS A 174 -7.71 47.58 -4.86
CA LYS A 174 -6.57 48.34 -4.31
C LYS A 174 -5.51 47.36 -3.78
N PRO A 175 -4.55 46.95 -4.62
CA PRO A 175 -3.59 45.93 -4.24
C PRO A 175 -2.61 46.44 -3.18
N SER A 176 -2.44 45.64 -2.13
CA SER A 176 -1.42 45.86 -1.12
C SER A 176 -1.02 44.50 -0.49
N VAL A 177 0.12 44.46 0.18
CA VAL A 177 0.56 43.26 0.92
C VAL A 177 -0.43 42.94 2.03
N GLU A 178 -0.94 43.95 2.70
CA GLU A 178 -1.93 43.85 3.78
C GLU A 178 -3.25 43.26 3.29
N ALA A 179 -3.78 43.75 2.18
CA ALA A 179 -5.02 43.30 1.57
C ALA A 179 -4.89 41.84 1.09
N THR A 180 -3.76 41.50 0.45
CA THR A 180 -3.47 40.11 0.03
C THR A 180 -3.34 39.17 1.23
N THR A 181 -2.70 39.61 2.30
CA THR A 181 -2.56 38.82 3.54
C THR A 181 -3.91 38.63 4.23
N ALA A 182 -4.75 39.67 4.28
CA ALA A 182 -6.11 39.61 4.81
C ALA A 182 -6.95 38.60 4.01
N LEU A 183 -6.88 38.64 2.67
CA LEU A 183 -7.54 37.64 1.82
C LEU A 183 -7.08 36.21 2.13
N MET A 184 -5.77 35.96 2.17
CA MET A 184 -5.23 34.61 2.46
C MET A 184 -5.65 34.10 3.84
N LYS A 185 -5.79 35.00 4.84
CA LYS A 185 -6.21 34.61 6.21
C LYS A 185 -7.72 34.49 6.39
N HIS A 186 -8.52 35.03 5.46
CA HIS A 186 -9.96 35.13 5.62
C HIS A 186 -10.62 33.74 5.75
N PRO A 187 -11.48 33.48 6.76
CA PRO A 187 -12.04 32.14 7.03
C PRO A 187 -12.84 31.54 5.86
N GLY A 188 -13.41 32.37 5.00
CA GLY A 188 -14.15 31.93 3.81
C GLY A 188 -13.29 31.52 2.61
N VAL A 189 -11.98 31.68 2.68
CA VAL A 189 -11.03 31.14 1.68
C VAL A 189 -10.62 29.72 2.06
N ASN A 190 -10.67 28.80 1.11
CA ASN A 190 -10.43 27.38 1.32
C ASN A 190 -9.01 26.95 0.96
N LEU A 191 -8.41 27.56 -0.06
CA LEU A 191 -7.09 27.22 -0.57
C LEU A 191 -6.34 28.49 -1.01
N ILE A 192 -5.03 28.50 -0.79
CA ILE A 192 -4.15 29.55 -1.29
C ILE A 192 -3.33 29.01 -2.46
N LEU A 193 -3.36 29.69 -3.61
CA LEU A 193 -2.57 29.36 -4.79
C LEU A 193 -1.60 30.52 -5.07
N ALA A 194 -0.39 30.44 -4.47
CA ALA A 194 0.56 31.53 -4.43
C ALA A 194 1.75 31.33 -5.38
N THR A 195 2.03 32.33 -6.23
CA THR A 195 3.28 32.41 -6.99
C THR A 195 3.90 33.77 -6.72
N GLY A 196 5.10 33.77 -6.14
CA GLY A 196 5.73 35.03 -5.76
C GLY A 196 7.08 34.80 -5.06
N GLY A 197 7.70 35.89 -4.56
CA GLY A 197 8.95 35.85 -3.85
C GLY A 197 8.85 35.08 -2.53
N LYS A 198 10.02 34.69 -1.96
CA LYS A 198 10.17 33.87 -0.74
C LYS A 198 9.28 34.35 0.43
N GLY A 199 9.18 35.68 0.66
CA GLY A 199 8.37 36.23 1.74
C GLY A 199 6.86 36.01 1.55
N MET A 200 6.35 36.14 0.35
CA MET A 200 4.94 35.95 0.02
C MET A 200 4.54 34.47 0.14
N VAL A 201 5.39 33.56 -0.37
CA VAL A 201 5.16 32.11 -0.26
C VAL A 201 5.21 31.67 1.20
N LYS A 202 6.18 32.14 1.98
CA LYS A 202 6.23 31.88 3.43
C LYS A 202 4.97 32.39 4.14
N SER A 203 4.47 33.59 3.77
CA SER A 203 3.22 34.12 4.32
C SER A 203 2.03 33.22 3.97
N ALA A 204 1.93 32.72 2.73
CA ALA A 204 0.87 31.84 2.29
C ALA A 204 0.83 30.56 3.13
N TYR A 205 1.96 29.88 3.31
CA TYR A 205 2.04 28.66 4.14
C TYR A 205 1.84 28.93 5.64
N SER A 206 2.07 30.14 6.10
CA SER A 206 1.87 30.54 7.51
C SER A 206 0.44 30.97 7.84
N CYS A 207 -0.49 30.98 6.88
CA CYS A 207 -1.88 31.40 7.09
C CYS A 207 -2.77 30.35 7.78
N GLY A 208 -2.26 29.13 8.06
CA GLY A 208 -3.04 28.05 8.70
C GLY A 208 -4.08 27.44 7.75
N LYS A 209 -3.90 27.55 6.44
CA LYS A 209 -4.77 27.01 5.40
C LYS A 209 -3.97 26.15 4.42
N PRO A 210 -4.62 25.21 3.71
CA PRO A 210 -4.01 24.55 2.58
C PRO A 210 -3.46 25.58 1.58
N ALA A 211 -2.19 25.39 1.20
CA ALA A 211 -1.52 26.29 0.27
C ALA A 211 -0.73 25.49 -0.77
N LEU A 212 -0.82 25.93 -2.03
CA LEU A 212 0.02 25.52 -3.13
C LEU A 212 0.85 26.73 -3.54
N GLY A 213 2.11 26.71 -3.19
CA GLY A 213 2.97 27.86 -3.41
C GLY A 213 4.29 27.46 -4.06
N VAL A 214 4.88 28.40 -4.80
CA VAL A 214 6.17 28.22 -5.45
C VAL A 214 7.12 29.29 -4.97
N GLY A 215 8.26 28.85 -4.45
CA GLY A 215 9.37 29.69 -4.03
C GLY A 215 10.30 30.09 -5.19
N PRO A 216 11.37 30.85 -4.90
CA PRO A 216 12.40 31.18 -5.87
C PRO A 216 13.13 29.92 -6.35
N GLY A 217 13.62 29.96 -7.59
CA GLY A 217 14.39 28.89 -8.20
C GLY A 217 15.84 29.28 -8.41
N ASN A 218 16.78 28.63 -7.74
CA ASN A 218 18.22 28.83 -8.00
C ASN A 218 18.74 27.62 -8.79
N VAL A 219 18.35 27.55 -10.04
CA VAL A 219 18.53 26.36 -10.91
C VAL A 219 19.97 26.22 -11.38
N PRO A 220 20.74 25.16 -10.98
CA PRO A 220 22.01 24.82 -11.55
C PRO A 220 21.83 24.03 -12.83
N CYS A 221 22.77 24.20 -13.75
CA CYS A 221 22.90 23.44 -14.99
C CYS A 221 24.29 22.83 -15.05
N TYR A 222 24.37 21.48 -15.01
CA TYR A 222 25.63 20.77 -15.15
C TYR A 222 25.83 20.33 -16.60
N ILE A 223 26.97 20.68 -17.19
CA ILE A 223 27.40 20.26 -18.54
C ILE A 223 28.58 19.31 -18.39
N HIS A 224 28.30 18.04 -18.50
CA HIS A 224 29.28 16.97 -18.40
C HIS A 224 30.08 16.81 -19.72
N GLU A 225 31.29 16.27 -19.67
CA GLU A 225 32.14 16.07 -20.85
C GLU A 225 31.51 15.23 -21.96
N SER A 226 30.58 14.31 -21.61
CA SER A 226 29.84 13.49 -22.58
C SER A 226 28.69 14.24 -23.28
N ALA A 227 28.36 15.46 -22.89
CA ALA A 227 27.23 16.21 -23.43
C ALA A 227 27.40 16.55 -24.93
N LYS A 228 26.26 16.62 -25.63
CA LYS A 228 26.22 17.20 -27.00
C LYS A 228 26.37 18.71 -26.94
N LEU A 229 27.61 19.18 -26.89
CA LEU A 229 27.98 20.51 -26.44
C LEU A 229 27.29 21.63 -27.22
N GLU A 230 27.15 21.51 -28.55
CA GLU A 230 26.47 22.50 -29.39
C GLU A 230 24.97 22.62 -29.03
N THR A 231 24.31 21.50 -28.78
CA THR A 231 22.91 21.45 -28.36
C THR A 231 22.74 22.02 -26.94
N SER A 232 23.62 21.59 -26.02
CA SER A 232 23.60 22.05 -24.63
C SER A 232 23.80 23.57 -24.50
N VAL A 233 24.70 24.15 -25.27
CA VAL A 233 24.92 25.61 -25.34
C VAL A 233 23.68 26.32 -25.91
N ASN A 234 23.08 25.79 -26.98
CA ASN A 234 21.87 26.36 -27.55
C ASN A 234 20.72 26.34 -26.54
N ASP A 235 20.50 25.21 -25.89
CA ASP A 235 19.44 25.04 -24.89
C ASP A 235 19.62 25.99 -23.70
N LEU A 236 20.85 26.10 -23.19
CA LEU A 236 21.19 26.98 -22.08
C LEU A 236 20.97 28.47 -22.45
N VAL A 237 21.42 28.91 -23.61
CA VAL A 237 21.31 30.31 -24.06
C VAL A 237 19.85 30.62 -24.35
N MET A 238 19.12 29.77 -25.05
CA MET A 238 17.69 29.93 -25.31
C MET A 238 16.89 30.00 -24.01
N SER A 239 17.15 29.10 -23.07
CA SER A 239 16.48 29.07 -21.77
C SER A 239 16.76 30.33 -20.94
N LYS A 240 18.03 30.74 -20.87
CA LYS A 240 18.46 31.88 -20.06
C LYS A 240 18.06 33.23 -20.64
N SER A 241 18.01 33.38 -21.96
CA SER A 241 17.59 34.61 -22.62
C SER A 241 16.06 34.76 -22.69
N PHE A 242 15.30 33.71 -22.59
CA PHE A 242 13.84 33.76 -22.70
C PHE A 242 13.21 34.71 -21.67
N ASP A 243 12.50 35.67 -22.17
CA ASP A 243 11.87 36.78 -21.40
C ASP A 243 12.87 37.44 -20.42
N ASN A 244 14.11 37.61 -20.85
CA ASN A 244 15.21 38.12 -20.03
C ASN A 244 15.40 37.35 -18.70
N GLY A 245 15.28 36.04 -18.72
CA GLY A 245 15.54 35.16 -17.57
C GLY A 245 14.48 35.26 -16.45
N MET A 246 13.30 35.75 -16.75
CA MET A 246 12.26 35.96 -15.72
C MET A 246 11.40 34.74 -15.37
N ILE A 247 11.69 33.56 -15.88
CA ILE A 247 11.03 32.35 -15.37
C ILE A 247 11.86 31.77 -14.20
N CYS A 248 11.19 31.40 -13.11
CA CYS A 248 11.84 30.85 -11.92
C CYS A 248 12.63 29.55 -12.20
N ALA A 249 12.32 28.85 -13.28
CA ALA A 249 13.04 27.68 -13.76
C ALA A 249 14.22 28.01 -14.68
N SER A 250 14.50 29.30 -14.97
CA SER A 250 15.66 29.68 -15.75
C SER A 250 16.94 29.36 -15.00
N GLU A 251 17.94 28.84 -15.71
CA GLU A 251 19.23 28.51 -15.16
C GLU A 251 19.89 29.75 -14.53
N GLN A 252 20.35 29.60 -13.29
CA GLN A 252 21.03 30.68 -12.56
C GLN A 252 22.54 30.50 -12.54
N ALA A 253 22.98 29.25 -12.68
CA ALA A 253 24.39 28.88 -12.75
C ALA A 253 24.59 27.76 -13.77
N VAL A 254 25.73 27.76 -14.43
CA VAL A 254 26.24 26.66 -15.25
C VAL A 254 27.58 26.17 -14.71
N ILE A 255 27.67 24.87 -14.51
CA ILE A 255 28.89 24.17 -14.09
C ILE A 255 29.36 23.33 -15.27
N VAL A 256 30.64 23.45 -15.66
CA VAL A 256 31.19 22.84 -16.86
C VAL A 256 32.45 22.06 -16.50
N ASP A 257 32.57 20.85 -17.01
CA ASP A 257 33.81 20.06 -16.82
C ASP A 257 34.99 20.76 -17.46
N ASN A 258 36.07 20.81 -16.70
CA ASN A 258 37.30 21.51 -17.09
C ASN A 258 37.83 21.06 -18.44
N ILE A 259 37.67 19.80 -18.80
CA ILE A 259 38.16 19.23 -20.07
C ILE A 259 37.47 19.83 -21.31
N ILE A 260 36.24 20.30 -21.19
CA ILE A 260 35.47 20.85 -22.32
C ILE A 260 35.31 22.37 -22.25
N LYS A 261 35.87 23.05 -21.23
CA LYS A 261 35.63 24.48 -20.96
C LYS A 261 35.96 25.38 -22.15
N ASP A 262 37.11 25.19 -22.80
CA ASP A 262 37.59 26.06 -23.89
C ASP A 262 36.67 25.98 -25.11
N LYS A 263 36.15 24.77 -25.40
CA LYS A 263 35.17 24.57 -26.46
C LYS A 263 33.81 25.17 -26.08
N PHE A 264 33.40 24.97 -24.84
CA PHE A 264 32.16 25.54 -24.30
C PHE A 264 32.15 27.07 -24.34
N GLU A 265 33.19 27.74 -23.82
CA GLU A 265 33.32 29.20 -23.82
C GLU A 265 33.25 29.79 -25.25
N LYS A 266 33.97 29.17 -26.21
CA LYS A 266 33.89 29.57 -27.62
C LYS A 266 32.51 29.46 -28.22
N LEU A 267 31.78 28.38 -27.90
CA LEU A 267 30.41 28.21 -28.34
C LEU A 267 29.44 29.21 -27.70
N MET A 268 29.60 29.49 -26.40
CA MET A 268 28.81 30.53 -25.70
C MET A 268 29.01 31.90 -26.31
N ILE A 269 30.25 32.32 -26.58
CA ILE A 269 30.56 33.59 -27.25
C ILE A 269 29.89 33.62 -28.65
N LYS A 270 30.03 32.55 -29.43
CA LYS A 270 29.39 32.42 -30.74
C LYS A 270 27.87 32.49 -30.66
N ALA A 271 27.29 32.04 -29.59
CA ALA A 271 25.82 32.10 -29.33
C ALA A 271 25.35 33.48 -28.86
N GLY A 272 26.23 34.46 -28.66
CA GLY A 272 25.92 35.83 -28.27
C GLY A 272 26.06 36.07 -26.76
N CYS A 273 26.83 35.28 -26.03
CA CYS A 273 27.17 35.51 -24.64
C CYS A 273 28.39 36.38 -24.48
N TYR A 274 28.37 37.22 -23.45
CA TYR A 274 29.50 38.09 -23.09
C TYR A 274 30.06 37.70 -21.73
N PHE A 275 31.35 37.39 -21.66
CA PHE A 275 32.04 37.04 -20.41
C PHE A 275 32.61 38.33 -19.79
N ALA A 276 32.05 38.75 -18.67
CA ALA A 276 32.49 39.89 -17.91
C ALA A 276 33.90 39.62 -17.31
N ASN A 277 34.77 40.60 -17.44
CA ASN A 277 36.07 40.59 -16.79
C ASN A 277 35.97 40.99 -15.31
N ASP A 278 37.06 40.90 -14.54
CA ASP A 278 37.01 41.14 -13.09
C ASP A 278 36.53 42.55 -12.72
N ASN A 279 36.90 43.56 -13.50
CA ASN A 279 36.42 44.95 -13.26
C ASN A 279 34.93 45.10 -13.56
N GLU A 280 34.46 44.54 -14.65
CA GLU A 280 33.04 44.53 -15.04
C GLU A 280 32.22 43.71 -14.04
N LYS A 281 32.73 42.63 -13.53
CA LYS A 281 32.14 41.83 -12.44
C LYS A 281 31.92 42.71 -11.17
N GLU A 282 32.90 43.48 -10.78
CA GLU A 282 32.77 44.41 -9.64
C GLU A 282 31.71 45.49 -9.89
N LEU A 283 31.65 46.04 -11.13
CA LEU A 283 30.61 46.99 -11.51
C LEU A 283 29.20 46.36 -11.46
N LEU A 284 29.07 45.18 -12.02
CA LEU A 284 27.83 44.39 -11.96
C LEU A 284 27.41 44.07 -10.49
N LEU A 285 28.38 43.72 -9.63
CA LEU A 285 28.10 43.45 -8.22
C LEU A 285 27.50 44.69 -7.53
N LYS A 286 28.07 45.86 -7.74
CA LYS A 286 27.59 47.13 -7.16
C LYS A 286 26.21 47.54 -7.65
N TYR A 287 25.88 47.31 -8.93
CA TYR A 287 24.60 47.62 -9.50
C TYR A 287 23.53 46.59 -9.18
N MET A 288 23.84 45.33 -9.31
CA MET A 288 22.83 44.27 -9.22
C MET A 288 22.45 43.91 -7.78
N PHE A 289 23.31 44.22 -6.80
CA PHE A 289 23.05 43.80 -5.43
C PHE A 289 23.20 44.94 -4.43
N ASN A 290 22.17 45.05 -3.54
CA ASN A 290 22.21 45.97 -2.42
C ASN A 290 22.80 45.25 -1.21
N LYS A 291 23.82 45.79 -0.57
CA LYS A 291 24.43 45.20 0.60
C LYS A 291 23.79 45.77 1.86
N GLU A 292 23.14 44.88 2.65
CA GLU A 292 22.48 45.17 3.93
C GLU A 292 22.97 44.18 4.99
N ASN A 293 23.56 44.67 6.07
CA ASN A 293 23.95 43.84 7.25
C ASN A 293 24.66 42.55 6.93
N ASN A 294 25.69 42.57 6.11
CA ASN A 294 26.45 41.40 5.61
C ASN A 294 25.65 40.43 4.69
N SER A 295 24.46 40.77 4.23
CA SER A 295 23.73 40.01 3.22
C SER A 295 23.56 40.86 1.97
N TYR A 296 23.43 40.19 0.83
CA TYR A 296 23.17 40.82 -0.45
C TYR A 296 21.73 40.55 -0.89
N SER A 297 20.94 41.58 -1.16
CA SER A 297 19.62 41.50 -1.78
C SER A 297 19.68 41.91 -3.25
N LEU A 298 18.95 41.26 -4.14
CA LEU A 298 18.90 41.61 -5.54
C LEU A 298 18.23 42.98 -5.72
N ASN A 299 18.82 43.86 -6.50
CA ASN A 299 18.19 45.10 -6.94
C ASN A 299 17.02 44.80 -7.89
N SER A 300 15.81 45.22 -7.54
CA SER A 300 14.60 44.96 -8.32
C SER A 300 14.64 45.51 -9.74
N ASP A 301 15.46 46.51 -9.99
CA ASP A 301 15.58 47.16 -11.29
C ASP A 301 16.31 46.34 -12.34
N VAL A 302 17.03 45.30 -11.91
CA VAL A 302 17.73 44.34 -12.80
C VAL A 302 16.76 43.32 -13.41
N VAL A 303 15.65 43.03 -12.70
CA VAL A 303 14.73 41.96 -13.06
C VAL A 303 14.09 42.19 -14.43
N GLY A 304 14.36 41.28 -15.38
CA GLY A 304 13.78 41.25 -16.72
C GLY A 304 14.34 42.34 -17.64
N LYS A 305 15.45 43.00 -17.30
CA LYS A 305 16.15 43.95 -18.18
C LYS A 305 17.01 43.24 -19.21
N TYR A 306 17.28 43.91 -20.34
CA TYR A 306 18.18 43.43 -21.35
C TYR A 306 19.65 43.42 -20.83
N PRO A 307 20.51 42.51 -21.32
CA PRO A 307 21.94 42.48 -20.93
C PRO A 307 22.63 43.87 -21.15
N TYR A 308 22.31 44.50 -22.25
CA TYR A 308 22.85 45.83 -22.59
C TYR A 308 22.42 46.89 -21.54
N ASP A 309 21.15 46.96 -21.17
CA ASP A 309 20.65 47.89 -20.14
C ASP A 309 21.31 47.67 -18.78
N ILE A 310 21.57 46.39 -18.44
CA ILE A 310 22.24 46.01 -17.19
C ILE A 310 23.70 46.47 -17.19
N ALA A 311 24.41 46.28 -18.29
CA ALA A 311 25.81 46.67 -18.44
C ALA A 311 25.98 48.18 -18.44
N ASP A 312 25.14 48.92 -19.21
CA ASP A 312 25.14 50.37 -19.26
C ASP A 312 24.84 50.98 -17.88
N ALA A 313 23.82 50.49 -17.19
CA ALA A 313 23.51 50.91 -15.83
C ALA A 313 24.61 50.54 -14.79
N ALA A 314 25.38 49.49 -15.03
CA ALA A 314 26.53 49.13 -14.23
C ALA A 314 27.78 49.97 -14.58
N GLY A 315 27.80 50.66 -15.75
CA GLY A 315 28.87 51.56 -16.16
C GLY A 315 29.94 50.97 -17.08
N PHE A 316 29.53 49.99 -17.92
CA PHE A 316 30.42 49.43 -18.94
C PHE A 316 29.65 49.06 -20.21
N ASP A 317 30.35 49.02 -21.35
CA ASP A 317 29.81 48.77 -22.68
C ASP A 317 29.92 47.30 -23.07
N ILE A 318 28.89 46.76 -23.70
CA ILE A 318 28.88 45.45 -24.34
C ILE A 318 28.21 45.52 -25.72
N PRO A 319 28.40 44.54 -26.62
CA PRO A 319 27.66 44.48 -27.89
C PRO A 319 26.16 44.51 -27.65
N PHE A 320 25.44 45.32 -28.43
CA PHE A 320 24.00 45.49 -28.28
C PHE A 320 23.18 44.20 -28.44
N ASP A 321 23.68 43.27 -29.24
CA ASP A 321 23.05 41.97 -29.53
C ASP A 321 23.44 40.89 -28.54
N THR A 322 24.09 41.25 -27.42
CA THR A 322 24.39 40.34 -26.34
C THR A 322 23.13 39.73 -25.75
N LYS A 323 23.06 38.41 -25.67
CA LYS A 323 21.89 37.65 -25.13
C LYS A 323 22.02 37.30 -23.66
N VAL A 324 23.24 36.97 -23.19
CA VAL A 324 23.47 36.57 -21.79
C VAL A 324 24.83 37.16 -21.34
N LEU A 325 24.85 37.75 -20.15
CA LEU A 325 26.04 38.16 -19.43
C LEU A 325 26.54 36.97 -18.58
N ILE A 326 27.81 36.62 -18.70
CA ILE A 326 28.42 35.53 -17.97
C ILE A 326 29.38 36.09 -16.91
N VAL A 327 29.19 35.66 -15.64
CA VAL A 327 30.05 36.01 -14.52
C VAL A 327 30.70 34.77 -13.97
N LYS A 328 32.04 34.75 -13.95
CA LYS A 328 32.80 33.63 -13.38
C LYS A 328 32.85 33.73 -11.86
N GLU A 329 32.56 32.62 -11.21
CA GLU A 329 32.61 32.46 -9.74
C GLU A 329 33.35 31.20 -9.33
N THR A 330 33.83 31.19 -8.09
CA THR A 330 34.56 30.06 -7.50
C THR A 330 33.90 29.45 -6.28
N GLY A 331 32.85 30.08 -5.75
CA GLY A 331 32.18 29.63 -4.56
C GLY A 331 30.66 29.93 -4.58
N VAL A 332 29.98 29.46 -3.56
CA VAL A 332 28.54 29.63 -3.33
C VAL A 332 28.29 30.21 -1.95
N GLY A 333 27.34 31.08 -1.80
CA GLY A 333 26.96 31.66 -0.52
C GLY A 333 26.99 33.18 -0.51
N ASP A 334 26.87 33.79 0.68
CA ASP A 334 26.76 35.22 0.82
C ASP A 334 28.02 35.99 0.37
N ASP A 335 29.21 35.38 0.40
CA ASP A 335 30.41 35.95 -0.12
C ASP A 335 30.48 35.97 -1.65
N TYR A 336 29.59 35.21 -2.29
CA TYR A 336 29.49 35.05 -3.74
C TYR A 336 28.07 35.41 -4.21
N PRO A 337 27.66 36.70 -4.24
CA PRO A 337 26.30 37.13 -4.47
C PRO A 337 25.70 36.67 -5.80
N PHE A 338 26.53 36.48 -6.84
CA PHE A 338 26.06 35.94 -8.12
C PHE A 338 25.60 34.51 -8.06
N SER A 339 25.86 33.79 -6.97
CA SER A 339 25.33 32.43 -6.76
C SER A 339 23.83 32.40 -6.43
N LYS A 340 23.19 33.57 -6.20
CA LYS A 340 21.73 33.75 -5.96
C LYS A 340 20.92 33.76 -7.25
N GLU A 341 19.59 33.56 -7.11
CA GLU A 341 18.63 33.81 -8.17
C GLU A 341 18.66 35.28 -8.61
N LYS A 342 18.73 35.51 -9.91
CA LYS A 342 18.92 36.89 -10.48
C LYS A 342 17.75 37.39 -11.32
N LEU A 343 16.84 36.47 -11.78
CA LEU A 343 15.68 36.77 -12.64
C LEU A 343 16.03 37.77 -13.77
N SER A 344 17.19 37.60 -14.37
CA SER A 344 17.80 38.44 -15.39
C SER A 344 18.69 37.57 -16.31
N PRO A 345 19.08 38.10 -17.50
CA PRO A 345 19.95 37.36 -18.40
C PRO A 345 21.45 37.38 -17.97
N VAL A 346 21.67 37.25 -16.67
CA VAL A 346 22.99 37.12 -16.06
C VAL A 346 23.13 35.69 -15.52
N LEU A 347 24.16 34.96 -16.00
CA LEU A 347 24.44 33.58 -15.68
C LEU A 347 25.79 33.45 -14.96
N THR A 348 25.81 32.74 -13.87
CA THR A 348 27.03 32.43 -13.15
C THR A 348 27.70 31.19 -13.75
N TYR A 349 29.00 31.24 -13.94
CA TYR A 349 29.81 30.21 -14.60
C TYR A 349 30.81 29.62 -13.62
N TYR A 350 30.81 28.31 -13.50
CA TYR A 350 31.72 27.52 -12.68
C TYR A 350 32.44 26.49 -13.54
N ILE A 351 33.65 26.12 -13.14
CA ILE A 351 34.41 25.04 -13.71
C ILE A 351 34.58 23.95 -12.67
N SER A 352 34.38 22.69 -13.06
CA SER A 352 34.63 21.52 -12.22
C SER A 352 35.66 20.61 -12.80
N ASP A 353 36.49 20.00 -11.95
CA ASP A 353 37.52 19.06 -12.37
C ASP A 353 36.96 17.64 -12.59
N ASP A 354 35.86 17.30 -11.97
CA ASP A 354 35.19 16.01 -12.09
C ASP A 354 33.67 16.13 -11.83
N SER A 355 32.93 15.03 -12.11
CA SER A 355 31.48 14.99 -11.96
C SER A 355 31.00 15.08 -10.51
N ASP A 356 31.72 14.50 -9.55
CA ASP A 356 31.37 14.55 -8.15
C ASP A 356 31.41 15.97 -7.60
N ASN A 357 32.48 16.70 -7.94
CA ASN A 357 32.66 18.11 -7.60
C ASN A 357 31.56 18.96 -8.28
N ALA A 358 31.23 18.69 -9.54
CA ALA A 358 30.16 19.41 -10.25
C ALA A 358 28.81 19.21 -9.58
N ILE A 359 28.46 17.98 -9.19
CA ILE A 359 27.20 17.63 -8.54
C ILE A 359 27.15 18.25 -7.14
N ASP A 360 28.21 18.19 -6.36
CA ASP A 360 28.33 18.84 -5.03
C ASP A 360 28.11 20.36 -5.14
N LEU A 361 28.66 20.99 -6.17
CA LEU A 361 28.43 22.42 -6.43
C LEU A 361 26.98 22.71 -6.81
N CYS A 362 26.34 21.84 -7.58
CA CYS A 362 24.90 21.96 -7.88
C CYS A 362 24.07 21.84 -6.60
N GLU A 363 24.38 20.90 -5.71
CA GLU A 363 23.69 20.73 -4.44
C GLU A 363 23.83 21.98 -3.56
N LYS A 364 25.04 22.53 -3.44
CA LYS A 364 25.28 23.79 -2.71
C LYS A 364 24.47 24.96 -3.25
N LEU A 365 24.38 25.11 -4.58
CA LEU A 365 23.56 26.15 -5.21
C LEU A 365 22.07 25.99 -4.90
N ILE A 366 21.57 24.73 -4.94
CA ILE A 366 20.20 24.39 -4.61
C ILE A 366 19.91 24.68 -3.14
N GLU A 367 20.77 24.26 -2.23
CA GLU A 367 20.62 24.49 -0.80
C GLU A 367 20.62 25.98 -0.43
N TYR A 368 21.40 26.75 -1.13
CA TYR A 368 21.50 28.20 -0.90
C TYR A 368 20.21 28.95 -1.27
N GLY A 369 19.48 28.55 -2.32
CA GLY A 369 18.31 29.33 -2.73
C GLY A 369 17.24 28.63 -3.56
N GLY A 370 17.39 27.34 -3.91
CA GLY A 370 16.52 26.67 -4.85
C GLY A 370 15.98 25.32 -4.42
N LEU A 371 15.99 25.02 -3.11
CA LEU A 371 15.53 23.72 -2.59
C LEU A 371 14.18 23.30 -3.13
N GLY A 372 14.13 22.09 -3.70
CA GLY A 372 12.92 21.49 -4.23
C GLY A 372 12.48 22.01 -5.60
N HIS A 373 13.13 23.04 -6.19
CA HIS A 373 12.65 23.65 -7.44
C HIS A 373 13.02 22.78 -8.66
N SER A 374 14.13 23.05 -9.32
CA SER A 374 14.56 22.36 -10.53
C SER A 374 16.07 22.34 -10.67
N ALA A 375 16.62 21.39 -11.41
CA ALA A 375 18.01 21.28 -11.80
C ALA A 375 18.13 20.71 -13.21
N VAL A 376 19.24 21.00 -13.89
CA VAL A 376 19.48 20.56 -15.26
C VAL A 376 20.80 19.79 -15.33
N VAL A 377 20.82 18.72 -16.11
CA VAL A 377 22.03 18.03 -16.48
C VAL A 377 22.08 17.76 -17.98
N HIS A 378 23.17 18.12 -18.62
CA HIS A 378 23.47 17.76 -19.99
C HIS A 378 24.61 16.72 -19.99
N ALA A 379 24.23 15.49 -20.30
CA ALA A 379 25.13 14.34 -20.37
C ALA A 379 24.56 13.26 -21.29
N GLU A 380 25.42 12.49 -21.93
CA GLU A 380 25.04 11.22 -22.58
C GLU A 380 25.41 10.02 -21.71
N ASP A 381 26.18 10.24 -20.65
CA ASP A 381 26.54 9.21 -19.68
C ASP A 381 25.39 8.99 -18.68
N GLN A 382 24.82 7.79 -18.70
CA GLN A 382 23.68 7.44 -17.85
C GLN A 382 24.05 7.30 -16.36
N GLU A 383 25.30 6.93 -16.05
CA GLU A 383 25.75 6.83 -14.65
C GLU A 383 25.80 8.21 -14.00
N VAL A 384 26.30 9.20 -14.74
CA VAL A 384 26.32 10.60 -14.30
C VAL A 384 24.91 11.15 -14.14
N ILE A 385 24.01 10.88 -15.09
CA ILE A 385 22.60 11.29 -14.99
C ILE A 385 21.94 10.67 -13.74
N ASN A 386 22.18 9.39 -13.50
CA ASN A 386 21.63 8.67 -12.34
C ASN A 386 22.21 9.21 -11.03
N HIS A 387 23.53 9.44 -10.98
CA HIS A 387 24.18 9.99 -9.79
C HIS A 387 23.67 11.40 -9.48
N PHE A 388 23.64 12.29 -10.47
CA PHE A 388 23.05 13.63 -10.35
C PHE A 388 21.62 13.57 -9.83
N SER A 389 20.79 12.70 -10.41
CA SER A 389 19.38 12.56 -10.06
C SER A 389 19.15 12.06 -8.64
N ASN A 390 20.06 11.26 -8.10
CA ASN A 390 19.95 10.74 -6.74
C ASN A 390 20.44 11.72 -5.67
N VAL A 391 21.34 12.65 -6.01
CA VAL A 391 21.96 13.57 -5.06
C VAL A 391 21.18 14.87 -4.94
N VAL A 392 20.80 15.50 -6.06
CA VAL A 392 20.23 16.84 -6.04
C VAL A 392 18.80 16.86 -5.47
N LYS A 393 18.54 17.75 -4.51
CA LYS A 393 17.25 17.85 -3.77
C LYS A 393 16.26 18.77 -4.46
N VAL A 394 15.75 18.34 -5.61
CA VAL A 394 14.76 19.09 -6.41
C VAL A 394 13.57 18.23 -6.80
N GLY A 395 12.44 18.85 -7.11
CA GLY A 395 11.24 18.17 -7.58
C GLY A 395 11.28 17.84 -9.08
N ARG A 396 12.17 18.47 -9.85
CA ARG A 396 12.29 18.28 -11.30
C ARG A 396 13.74 18.31 -11.74
N ILE A 397 14.14 17.26 -12.41
CA ILE A 397 15.44 17.15 -13.07
C ILE A 397 15.21 17.13 -14.56
N ILE A 398 15.83 18.09 -15.26
CA ILE A 398 15.73 18.25 -16.69
C ILE A 398 17.00 17.70 -17.33
N VAL A 399 16.84 16.76 -18.25
CA VAL A 399 17.98 16.11 -18.92
C VAL A 399 18.02 16.54 -20.39
N ASN A 400 19.18 17.02 -20.85
CA ASN A 400 19.44 17.36 -22.25
C ASN A 400 18.37 18.25 -22.90
N SER A 401 17.87 19.24 -22.16
CA SER A 401 16.87 20.17 -22.67
C SER A 401 16.85 21.49 -21.85
N PRO A 402 16.33 22.61 -22.41
CA PRO A 402 16.32 23.90 -21.76
C PRO A 402 15.41 23.89 -20.51
N SER A 403 15.92 24.36 -19.37
CA SER A 403 15.19 24.32 -18.09
C SER A 403 13.91 25.12 -18.10
N THR A 404 13.92 26.33 -18.62
CA THR A 404 12.77 27.25 -18.68
C THR A 404 11.53 26.56 -19.29
N HIS A 405 11.72 25.87 -20.40
CA HIS A 405 10.66 25.16 -21.13
C HIS A 405 10.42 23.76 -20.59
N GLY A 406 11.47 23.05 -20.21
CA GLY A 406 11.37 21.69 -19.69
C GLY A 406 10.71 21.61 -18.31
N ALA A 407 10.97 22.55 -17.43
CA ALA A 407 10.38 22.55 -16.08
C ALA A 407 8.89 22.95 -16.09
N ILE A 408 8.46 23.87 -16.95
CA ILE A 408 7.05 24.20 -17.09
C ILE A 408 6.23 23.11 -17.76
N GLY A 409 6.88 22.17 -18.47
CA GLY A 409 6.29 20.95 -19.02
C GLY A 409 5.77 21.05 -20.44
N ASP A 410 5.54 19.86 -21.04
CA ASP A 410 4.87 19.60 -22.35
C ASP A 410 5.59 20.10 -23.62
N ILE A 411 6.62 20.93 -23.52
CA ILE A 411 7.33 21.42 -24.71
C ILE A 411 8.46 20.47 -25.13
N TYR A 412 9.29 20.01 -24.18
CA TYR A 412 10.44 19.12 -24.41
C TYR A 412 10.33 17.77 -23.67
N ASN A 413 9.29 17.57 -22.88
CA ASN A 413 9.09 16.36 -22.08
C ASN A 413 7.61 16.16 -21.77
N THR A 414 7.28 15.13 -20.99
CA THR A 414 5.91 14.75 -20.60
C THR A 414 5.48 15.29 -19.23
N ASN A 415 6.24 16.23 -18.64
CA ASN A 415 5.80 16.88 -17.42
C ASN A 415 4.50 17.65 -17.66
N VAL A 416 3.62 17.63 -16.66
CA VAL A 416 2.35 18.36 -16.72
C VAL A 416 2.63 19.87 -16.89
N PRO A 417 2.07 20.54 -17.91
CA PRO A 417 2.30 21.96 -18.11
C PRO A 417 1.71 22.79 -16.96
N SER A 418 2.54 23.67 -16.41
CA SER A 418 2.18 24.49 -15.24
C SER A 418 3.01 25.76 -15.13
N LEU A 419 2.42 26.80 -14.54
CA LEU A 419 3.09 28.01 -14.09
C LEU A 419 3.17 28.10 -12.56
N THR A 420 2.96 26.98 -11.88
CA THR A 420 3.12 26.85 -10.42
C THR A 420 3.83 25.52 -10.15
N LEU A 421 5.15 25.58 -9.94
CA LEU A 421 6.06 24.47 -9.86
C LEU A 421 6.32 24.13 -8.39
N GLY A 422 5.62 23.15 -7.82
CA GLY A 422 5.78 22.76 -6.41
C GLY A 422 7.21 22.34 -6.07
N CYS A 423 7.68 22.70 -4.89
CA CYS A 423 9.04 22.40 -4.42
C CYS A 423 9.09 21.33 -3.34
N GLY A 424 7.96 20.71 -3.00
CA GLY A 424 7.87 19.67 -1.97
C GLY A 424 8.39 20.11 -0.61
N THR A 425 8.60 19.11 0.26
CA THR A 425 9.11 19.35 1.62
C THR A 425 10.51 19.96 1.63
N PHE A 426 11.34 19.69 0.63
CA PHE A 426 12.64 20.35 0.46
C PHE A 426 12.52 21.87 0.41
N GLY A 427 11.57 22.40 -0.34
CA GLY A 427 11.31 23.82 -0.47
C GLY A 427 10.26 24.36 0.52
N GLY A 428 9.84 23.56 1.52
CA GLY A 428 8.80 23.93 2.47
C GLY A 428 7.41 24.05 1.82
N ASN A 429 7.14 23.27 0.77
CA ASN A 429 5.89 23.26 0.03
C ASN A 429 5.10 21.97 0.27
N SER A 430 3.80 21.99 -0.03
CA SER A 430 2.89 20.85 0.17
C SER A 430 2.90 19.82 -0.98
N THR A 431 3.48 20.16 -2.14
CA THR A 431 3.58 19.23 -3.29
C THR A 431 4.88 19.46 -4.06
N THR A 432 5.37 18.41 -4.72
CA THR A 432 6.44 18.45 -5.72
C THR A 432 5.89 18.60 -7.14
N ASP A 433 4.56 18.52 -7.31
CA ASP A 433 3.93 18.49 -8.62
C ASP A 433 4.08 19.82 -9.38
N ASN A 434 4.01 19.72 -10.69
CA ASN A 434 3.55 20.79 -11.54
C ASN A 434 2.05 20.96 -11.28
N VAL A 435 1.66 21.99 -10.53
CA VAL A 435 0.28 22.17 -10.09
C VAL A 435 -0.66 22.25 -11.29
N SER A 436 -1.74 21.50 -11.26
CA SER A 436 -2.75 21.45 -12.31
C SER A 436 -4.16 21.36 -11.70
N SER A 437 -5.18 21.16 -12.53
CA SER A 437 -6.56 20.99 -12.08
C SER A 437 -6.75 19.87 -11.05
N VAL A 438 -6.00 18.79 -11.14
CA VAL A 438 -6.07 17.65 -10.20
C VAL A 438 -5.68 18.02 -8.76
N ASN A 439 -4.88 19.05 -8.59
CA ASN A 439 -4.47 19.55 -7.26
C ASN A 439 -5.52 20.50 -6.63
N LEU A 440 -6.58 20.85 -7.38
CA LEU A 440 -7.62 21.79 -6.96
C LEU A 440 -8.99 21.11 -6.74
N ILE A 441 -9.01 19.83 -6.53
CA ILE A 441 -10.22 19.05 -6.21
C ILE A 441 -10.08 18.34 -4.86
N ASN A 442 -11.19 18.21 -4.16
CA ASN A 442 -11.34 17.26 -3.06
C ASN A 442 -11.85 15.94 -3.62
N LEU A 443 -11.26 14.83 -3.19
CA LEU A 443 -11.71 13.50 -3.56
C LEU A 443 -12.49 12.88 -2.40
N LYS A 444 -13.77 12.54 -2.64
CA LYS A 444 -14.55 11.68 -1.74
C LYS A 444 -14.49 10.26 -2.23
N ARG A 445 -14.03 9.37 -1.36
CA ARG A 445 -13.99 7.95 -1.66
C ARG A 445 -15.22 7.25 -1.08
N VAL A 446 -16.01 6.62 -1.94
CA VAL A 446 -17.10 5.74 -1.57
C VAL A 446 -16.57 4.32 -1.62
N ALA A 447 -16.46 3.66 -0.48
CA ALA A 447 -15.96 2.30 -0.39
C ALA A 447 -17.15 1.34 -0.16
N LYS A 448 -17.35 0.42 -1.08
CA LYS A 448 -18.35 -0.66 -0.97
C LYS A 448 -17.76 -1.82 -0.18
N ARG A 449 -18.62 -2.58 0.51
CA ARG A 449 -18.17 -3.80 1.18
C ARG A 449 -17.61 -4.77 0.14
N GLN A 450 -16.39 -5.23 0.34
CA GLN A 450 -15.74 -6.24 -0.50
C GLN A 450 -15.64 -7.57 0.24
N VAL A 451 -15.89 -8.65 -0.48
CA VAL A 451 -15.58 -10.00 -0.01
C VAL A 451 -14.23 -10.38 -0.62
N ASN A 452 -13.26 -10.66 0.24
CA ASN A 452 -11.95 -11.13 -0.22
C ASN A 452 -12.10 -12.43 -1.02
N MET A 453 -11.32 -12.55 -2.10
CA MET A 453 -11.26 -13.77 -2.88
C MET A 453 -10.96 -14.98 -1.98
N GLN A 454 -11.79 -16.01 -2.07
CA GLN A 454 -11.64 -17.27 -1.37
C GLN A 454 -11.08 -18.31 -2.32
N TRP A 455 -10.38 -19.29 -1.77
CA TRP A 455 -9.97 -20.48 -2.52
C TRP A 455 -10.15 -21.71 -1.65
N PHE A 456 -10.20 -22.86 -2.30
CA PHE A 456 -10.32 -24.16 -1.68
C PHE A 456 -9.10 -24.98 -2.03
N LYS A 457 -8.34 -25.46 -1.03
CA LYS A 457 -7.12 -26.26 -1.23
C LYS A 457 -7.20 -27.57 -0.46
N VAL A 458 -6.90 -28.63 -1.17
CA VAL A 458 -6.71 -30.01 -0.67
C VAL A 458 -5.53 -30.64 -1.40
N PRO A 459 -5.01 -31.79 -0.99
CA PRO A 459 -3.99 -32.51 -1.76
C PRO A 459 -4.40 -32.69 -3.22
N PRO A 460 -3.49 -32.49 -4.17
CA PRO A 460 -3.78 -32.73 -5.61
C PRO A 460 -4.26 -34.14 -5.91
N LYS A 461 -3.93 -35.11 -5.06
CA LYS A 461 -4.34 -36.52 -5.22
C LYS A 461 -4.70 -37.13 -3.86
N ILE A 462 -5.89 -37.70 -3.78
CA ILE A 462 -6.35 -38.47 -2.62
C ILE A 462 -6.74 -39.86 -3.12
N TYR A 463 -5.97 -40.86 -2.71
CA TYR A 463 -6.25 -42.29 -2.99
C TYR A 463 -6.98 -42.89 -1.80
N PHE A 464 -8.08 -43.58 -2.03
CA PHE A 464 -8.92 -44.15 -0.99
C PHE A 464 -9.32 -45.60 -1.35
N GLU A 465 -10.01 -46.31 -0.45
CA GLU A 465 -10.35 -47.71 -0.46
C GLU A 465 -9.17 -48.66 -0.08
N ALA A 466 -9.55 -49.84 0.34
CA ALA A 466 -8.60 -50.87 0.80
C ALA A 466 -7.60 -51.28 -0.30
N GLY A 467 -6.33 -51.17 0.01
CA GLY A 467 -5.24 -51.44 -0.92
C GLY A 467 -4.79 -50.27 -1.74
N SER A 468 -5.27 -49.06 -1.46
CA SER A 468 -4.83 -47.82 -2.13
C SER A 468 -3.35 -47.50 -1.92
N VAL A 469 -2.71 -48.05 -0.90
CA VAL A 469 -1.25 -48.01 -0.69
C VAL A 469 -0.44 -48.51 -1.89
N LYS A 470 -1.06 -49.36 -2.76
CA LYS A 470 -0.47 -49.82 -4.03
C LYS A 470 -0.08 -48.67 -4.97
N TYR A 471 -0.60 -47.46 -4.76
CA TYR A 471 -0.18 -46.28 -5.52
C TYR A 471 1.33 -46.02 -5.42
N LEU A 472 1.98 -46.34 -4.28
CA LEU A 472 3.41 -46.14 -4.11
C LEU A 472 4.25 -46.95 -5.12
N SER A 473 3.76 -48.12 -5.56
CA SER A 473 4.43 -48.90 -6.62
C SER A 473 4.36 -48.23 -8.00
N LYS A 474 3.44 -47.28 -8.20
CA LYS A 474 3.18 -46.58 -9.47
C LYS A 474 3.55 -45.10 -9.45
N MET A 475 3.86 -44.53 -8.30
CA MET A 475 4.24 -43.14 -8.14
C MET A 475 5.51 -42.83 -8.93
N GLN A 476 5.46 -41.85 -9.84
CA GLN A 476 6.59 -41.51 -10.69
C GLN A 476 7.50 -40.47 -10.07
N GLY A 477 8.77 -40.43 -10.52
CA GLY A 477 9.73 -39.41 -10.13
C GLY A 477 10.29 -39.57 -8.72
N ILE A 478 10.32 -40.80 -8.17
CA ILE A 478 10.90 -41.09 -6.87
C ILE A 478 12.02 -42.13 -6.98
N SER A 479 13.10 -41.88 -6.26
CA SER A 479 14.28 -42.75 -6.19
C SER A 479 14.80 -42.93 -4.76
N LYS A 480 14.52 -42.00 -3.86
CA LYS A 480 14.92 -42.01 -2.46
C LYS A 480 13.73 -41.68 -1.57
N ALA A 481 13.17 -42.69 -0.89
CA ALA A 481 12.00 -42.53 -0.03
C ALA A 481 12.40 -42.49 1.46
N PHE A 482 12.00 -41.45 2.16
CA PHE A 482 12.18 -41.33 3.59
C PHE A 482 10.85 -41.57 4.29
N ILE A 483 10.77 -42.71 5.05
CA ILE A 483 9.54 -43.13 5.73
C ILE A 483 9.61 -42.62 7.17
N VAL A 484 8.70 -41.74 7.53
CA VAL A 484 8.56 -41.23 8.91
C VAL A 484 7.40 -41.98 9.58
N THR A 485 7.63 -42.50 10.78
CA THR A 485 6.64 -43.33 11.47
C THR A 485 6.88 -43.36 12.99
N ASP A 486 6.14 -44.20 13.71
CA ASP A 486 6.35 -44.51 15.12
C ASP A 486 6.60 -46.03 15.35
N GLN A 487 7.04 -46.35 16.56
CA GLN A 487 7.37 -47.74 16.93
C GLN A 487 6.17 -48.71 16.86
N SER A 488 4.94 -48.19 16.97
CA SER A 488 3.73 -49.03 16.89
C SER A 488 3.49 -49.48 15.45
N MET A 489 3.77 -48.67 14.47
CA MET A 489 3.60 -49.02 13.06
C MET A 489 4.58 -50.11 12.60
N LEU A 490 5.79 -50.11 13.17
CA LEU A 490 6.74 -51.22 12.99
C LEU A 490 6.18 -52.52 13.56
N LYS A 491 5.70 -52.48 14.79
CA LYS A 491 5.15 -53.69 15.48
C LYS A 491 3.90 -54.24 14.78
N PHE A 492 3.09 -53.42 14.16
CA PHE A 492 1.91 -53.84 13.41
C PHE A 492 2.25 -54.32 11.97
N GLY A 493 3.50 -54.26 11.54
CA GLY A 493 3.92 -54.62 10.18
C GLY A 493 3.40 -53.67 9.10
N TYR A 494 3.01 -52.46 9.46
CA TYR A 494 2.49 -51.48 8.50
C TYR A 494 3.59 -50.86 7.67
N VAL A 495 4.77 -50.70 8.26
CA VAL A 495 5.97 -50.25 7.54
C VAL A 495 6.34 -51.23 6.44
N ASP A 496 6.27 -52.53 6.73
CA ASP A 496 6.57 -53.61 5.76
C ASP A 496 5.60 -53.57 4.57
N LYS A 497 4.33 -53.23 4.79
CA LYS A 497 3.36 -53.01 3.69
C LYS A 497 3.75 -51.89 2.77
N VAL A 498 4.29 -50.79 3.28
CA VAL A 498 4.78 -49.65 2.50
C VAL A 498 6.04 -50.04 1.76
N ILE A 499 7.05 -50.61 2.45
CA ILE A 499 8.29 -51.07 1.85
C ILE A 499 8.02 -52.06 0.71
N TYR A 500 7.13 -53.00 0.90
CA TYR A 500 6.74 -53.97 -0.13
C TYR A 500 6.21 -53.28 -1.41
N GLN A 501 5.53 -52.15 -1.31
CA GLN A 501 5.08 -51.40 -2.50
C GLN A 501 6.24 -50.66 -3.20
N LEU A 502 7.22 -50.20 -2.44
CA LEU A 502 8.43 -49.58 -3.00
C LEU A 502 9.32 -50.59 -3.70
N GLU A 503 9.49 -51.80 -3.14
CA GLU A 503 10.29 -52.90 -3.71
C GLU A 503 9.67 -53.53 -4.95
N LYS A 504 8.35 -53.41 -5.13
CA LYS A 504 7.63 -53.89 -6.33
C LYS A 504 7.85 -53.02 -7.57
N ARG A 505 8.54 -51.92 -7.45
CA ARG A 505 8.76 -51.02 -8.58
C ARG A 505 9.76 -51.61 -9.57
N GLU A 506 9.58 -51.25 -10.83
CA GLU A 506 10.54 -51.59 -11.89
C GLU A 506 11.89 -50.91 -11.69
N ASN A 507 11.84 -49.63 -11.23
CA ASN A 507 13.03 -48.88 -10.87
C ASN A 507 13.28 -49.01 -9.37
N MET A 508 14.52 -49.32 -8.97
CA MET A 508 14.92 -49.42 -7.59
C MET A 508 14.72 -48.07 -6.85
N VAL A 509 14.08 -48.14 -5.69
CA VAL A 509 13.95 -47.00 -4.78
C VAL A 509 14.70 -47.34 -3.50
N HIS A 510 15.66 -46.49 -3.15
CA HIS A 510 16.31 -46.56 -1.84
C HIS A 510 15.38 -46.00 -0.78
N TYR A 511 15.35 -46.59 0.40
CA TYR A 511 14.51 -46.06 1.48
C TYR A 511 15.25 -46.09 2.81
N GLU A 512 14.92 -45.10 3.65
CA GLU A 512 15.26 -45.06 5.07
C GLU A 512 14.01 -44.90 5.91
N VAL A 513 14.05 -45.42 7.15
CA VAL A 513 12.92 -45.40 8.07
C VAL A 513 13.32 -44.66 9.35
N PHE A 514 12.62 -43.58 9.64
CA PHE A 514 12.72 -42.85 10.89
C PHE A 514 11.48 -43.15 11.75
N SER A 515 11.68 -43.94 12.84
CA SER A 515 10.59 -44.48 13.66
C SER A 515 10.47 -43.87 15.05
N ASP A 516 11.14 -42.77 15.32
CA ASP A 516 11.27 -42.18 16.65
C ASP A 516 10.32 -41.02 16.89
N VAL A 517 9.15 -40.96 16.20
CA VAL A 517 8.16 -39.95 16.45
C VAL A 517 7.35 -40.28 17.70
N GLU A 518 7.39 -39.41 18.67
CA GLU A 518 6.59 -39.51 19.91
C GLU A 518 5.19 -38.91 19.72
N PRO A 519 4.22 -39.25 20.56
CA PRO A 519 2.98 -38.49 20.67
C PRO A 519 3.27 -37.01 20.99
N ASP A 520 2.52 -36.06 20.38
CA ASP A 520 2.79 -34.64 20.52
C ASP A 520 4.23 -34.24 20.10
N PRO A 521 4.56 -34.34 18.81
CA PRO A 521 5.92 -34.26 18.32
C PRO A 521 6.60 -32.93 18.65
N SER A 522 7.88 -33.04 19.03
CA SER A 522 8.68 -31.89 19.43
C SER A 522 9.57 -31.36 18.30
N PHE A 523 10.03 -30.11 18.46
CA PHE A 523 11.08 -29.55 17.60
C PHE A 523 12.36 -30.41 17.61
N ASP A 524 12.70 -31.06 18.73
CA ASP A 524 13.89 -31.92 18.83
C ASP A 524 13.75 -33.14 17.94
N THR A 525 12.59 -33.78 17.92
CA THR A 525 12.30 -34.91 17.04
C THR A 525 12.31 -34.51 15.57
N ILE A 526 11.75 -33.36 15.24
CA ILE A 526 11.78 -32.80 13.87
C ILE A 526 13.23 -32.56 13.45
N ASN A 527 14.05 -31.90 14.28
CA ASN A 527 15.44 -31.59 13.94
C ASN A 527 16.24 -32.87 13.71
N ARG A 528 16.08 -33.93 14.57
CA ARG A 528 16.72 -35.22 14.35
C ARG A 528 16.31 -35.83 13.00
N GLY A 529 15.04 -35.86 12.68
CA GLY A 529 14.56 -36.31 11.37
C GLY A 529 15.17 -35.55 10.20
N VAL A 530 15.27 -34.22 10.31
CA VAL A 530 15.92 -33.40 9.31
C VAL A 530 17.39 -33.73 9.14
N GLU A 531 18.14 -34.00 10.23
CA GLU A 531 19.55 -34.43 10.14
C GLU A 531 19.70 -35.71 9.31
N PHE A 532 18.83 -36.70 9.51
CA PHE A 532 18.81 -37.90 8.67
C PHE A 532 18.44 -37.56 7.21
N MET A 533 17.43 -36.72 6.98
CA MET A 533 17.04 -36.29 5.63
C MET A 533 18.17 -35.60 4.90
N MET A 534 18.94 -34.75 5.57
CA MET A 534 20.08 -34.02 4.96
C MET A 534 21.19 -34.96 4.52
N GLN A 535 21.37 -36.11 5.19
CA GLN A 535 22.35 -37.13 4.81
C GLN A 535 21.83 -38.03 3.68
N PHE A 536 20.55 -38.41 3.74
CA PHE A 536 19.93 -39.32 2.79
C PHE A 536 19.50 -38.62 1.49
N GLU A 537 19.14 -37.32 1.55
CA GLU A 537 18.62 -36.51 0.45
C GLU A 537 17.39 -37.13 -0.26
N PRO A 538 16.26 -37.31 0.46
CA PRO A 538 15.07 -37.93 -0.12
C PRO A 538 14.45 -37.03 -1.20
N ASP A 539 13.86 -37.65 -2.21
CA ASP A 539 12.95 -37.00 -3.20
C ASP A 539 11.46 -37.28 -2.89
N VAL A 540 11.17 -38.15 -1.94
CA VAL A 540 9.84 -38.34 -1.38
C VAL A 540 9.89 -38.63 0.12
N ILE A 541 9.02 -37.97 0.88
CA ILE A 541 8.77 -38.19 2.29
C ILE A 541 7.43 -38.91 2.42
N ILE A 542 7.41 -40.04 3.09
CA ILE A 542 6.21 -40.87 3.32
C ILE A 542 5.92 -40.86 4.82
N ALA A 543 4.90 -40.15 5.23
CA ALA A 543 4.41 -40.10 6.60
C ALA A 543 3.39 -41.25 6.82
N LEU A 544 3.77 -42.27 7.58
CA LEU A 544 2.91 -43.39 7.90
C LEU A 544 2.60 -43.40 9.39
N GLY A 545 1.42 -42.95 9.79
CA GLY A 545 1.05 -42.89 11.20
C GLY A 545 -0.19 -42.04 11.48
N GLY A 546 -0.43 -41.79 12.75
CA GLY A 546 -1.47 -40.86 13.18
C GLY A 546 -1.08 -39.40 12.98
N GLY A 547 -1.91 -38.49 13.50
CA GLY A 547 -1.69 -37.03 13.38
C GLY A 547 -0.29 -36.60 13.82
N SER A 548 0.22 -37.13 14.96
CA SER A 548 1.56 -36.77 15.46
C SER A 548 2.68 -37.09 14.45
N VAL A 549 2.59 -38.25 13.79
CA VAL A 549 3.59 -38.65 12.76
C VAL A 549 3.48 -37.75 11.53
N ILE A 550 2.27 -37.48 11.06
CA ILE A 550 2.07 -36.63 9.88
C ILE A 550 2.51 -35.19 10.16
N ASP A 551 2.19 -34.67 11.34
CA ASP A 551 2.58 -33.31 11.74
C ASP A 551 4.09 -33.16 11.92
N ALA A 552 4.75 -34.16 12.56
CA ALA A 552 6.21 -34.22 12.62
C ALA A 552 6.83 -34.23 11.23
N SER A 553 6.26 -35.01 10.33
CA SER A 553 6.76 -35.15 8.96
C SER A 553 6.61 -33.87 8.16
N LYS A 554 5.51 -33.11 8.34
CA LYS A 554 5.32 -31.77 7.74
C LYS A 554 6.36 -30.78 8.25
N GLY A 555 6.66 -30.81 9.56
CA GLY A 555 7.74 -30.01 10.14
C GLY A 555 9.11 -30.39 9.58
N MET A 556 9.39 -31.69 9.48
CA MET A 556 10.62 -32.20 8.86
C MET A 556 10.74 -31.80 7.40
N TRP A 557 9.66 -31.89 6.61
CA TRP A 557 9.61 -31.46 5.23
C TRP A 557 9.95 -29.98 5.08
N LEU A 558 9.33 -29.12 5.90
CA LEU A 558 9.57 -27.68 5.90
C LEU A 558 11.04 -27.35 6.19
N PHE A 559 11.61 -27.94 7.25
CA PHE A 559 12.98 -27.63 7.65
C PHE A 559 14.04 -28.31 6.78
N TYR A 560 13.70 -29.43 6.13
CA TYR A 560 14.56 -30.08 5.12
C TYR A 560 14.69 -29.23 3.85
N GLU A 561 13.57 -28.67 3.36
CA GLU A 561 13.59 -27.83 2.17
C GLU A 561 14.13 -26.43 2.45
N HIS A 562 13.86 -25.87 3.64
CA HIS A 562 14.22 -24.54 4.06
C HIS A 562 14.85 -24.52 5.46
N PRO A 563 16.14 -24.90 5.59
CA PRO A 563 16.82 -24.93 6.89
C PRO A 563 16.90 -23.58 7.59
N ASP A 564 16.95 -22.50 6.81
CA ASP A 564 17.10 -21.11 7.31
C ASP A 564 15.76 -20.41 7.59
N VAL A 565 14.63 -21.16 7.59
CA VAL A 565 13.32 -20.58 7.86
C VAL A 565 13.25 -19.97 9.26
N ASP A 566 12.65 -18.79 9.37
CA ASP A 566 12.42 -18.15 10.67
C ASP A 566 11.37 -18.91 11.50
N LYS A 567 11.84 -19.69 12.48
CA LYS A 567 10.98 -20.50 13.36
C LYS A 567 10.03 -19.66 14.20
N GLU A 568 10.40 -18.44 14.56
CA GLU A 568 9.52 -17.53 15.32
C GLU A 568 8.42 -16.96 14.43
N GLY A 569 8.76 -16.63 13.19
CA GLY A 569 7.78 -16.21 12.19
C GLY A 569 6.71 -17.26 11.90
N LEU A 570 7.07 -18.54 11.91
CA LEU A 570 6.13 -19.67 11.70
C LEU A 570 5.05 -19.76 12.78
N LYS A 571 5.36 -19.36 14.01
CA LYS A 571 4.47 -19.43 15.19
C LYS A 571 3.47 -18.28 15.27
N LEU A 572 3.63 -17.23 14.43
CA LEU A 572 2.83 -16.01 14.53
C LEU A 572 1.36 -16.26 14.19
N LYS A 573 0.48 -15.81 15.08
CA LYS A 573 -0.97 -15.79 14.85
C LYS A 573 -1.33 -14.84 13.69
N PHE A 574 -2.38 -15.16 12.96
CA PHE A 574 -2.94 -14.33 11.89
C PHE A 574 -4.47 -14.26 12.01
N LEU A 575 -5.05 -13.18 11.52
CA LEU A 575 -6.50 -13.06 11.37
C LEU A 575 -6.97 -13.57 9.99
N ASP A 576 -6.20 -13.30 8.98
CA ASP A 576 -6.46 -13.74 7.61
C ASP A 576 -5.15 -14.32 7.05
N ILE A 577 -5.14 -15.61 6.75
CA ILE A 577 -3.97 -16.34 6.23
C ILE A 577 -3.39 -15.69 4.96
N ARG A 578 -4.23 -14.99 4.18
CA ARG A 578 -3.83 -14.31 2.93
C ARG A 578 -3.07 -13.01 3.18
N LYS A 579 -3.23 -12.40 4.36
CA LYS A 579 -2.67 -11.10 4.76
C LYS A 579 -1.62 -11.22 5.86
N ARG A 580 -1.22 -12.44 6.21
CA ARG A 580 -0.23 -12.67 7.28
C ARG A 580 1.10 -12.00 6.94
N THR A 581 1.77 -11.49 7.96
CA THR A 581 3.06 -10.80 7.82
C THR A 581 4.16 -11.75 7.40
N TYR A 582 4.21 -12.94 8.03
CA TYR A 582 5.18 -13.97 7.71
C TYR A 582 4.58 -14.98 6.75
N LYS A 583 5.17 -15.16 5.58
CA LYS A 583 4.74 -16.15 4.57
C LYS A 583 5.64 -17.37 4.63
N TYR A 584 5.03 -18.55 4.58
CA TYR A 584 5.77 -19.78 4.47
C TYR A 584 6.46 -19.88 3.10
N PRO A 585 7.67 -20.43 3.06
CA PRO A 585 8.33 -20.71 1.78
C PRO A 585 7.60 -21.82 1.03
N LYS A 586 7.77 -21.86 -0.29
CA LYS A 586 7.15 -22.87 -1.14
C LYS A 586 7.76 -24.24 -0.87
N LEU A 587 6.92 -25.26 -0.68
CA LEU A 587 7.32 -26.64 -0.46
C LEU A 587 7.12 -27.54 -1.69
N GLY A 588 7.68 -28.76 -1.64
CA GLY A 588 7.60 -29.73 -2.74
C GLY A 588 8.62 -29.50 -3.85
N LEU A 589 9.66 -28.71 -3.59
CA LEU A 589 10.73 -28.44 -4.56
C LEU A 589 11.85 -29.50 -4.51
N LYS A 590 12.21 -29.99 -3.31
CA LYS A 590 13.21 -31.03 -3.12
C LYS A 590 12.57 -32.42 -2.99
N ALA A 591 11.51 -32.53 -2.21
CA ALA A 591 10.85 -33.80 -1.93
C ALA A 591 9.32 -33.68 -2.01
N LYS A 592 8.67 -34.69 -2.59
CA LYS A 592 7.21 -34.83 -2.56
C LYS A 592 6.78 -35.36 -1.19
N PHE A 593 5.58 -34.93 -0.75
CA PHE A 593 5.04 -35.35 0.53
C PHE A 593 3.83 -36.29 0.36
N VAL A 594 3.92 -37.50 0.89
CA VAL A 594 2.86 -38.51 0.89
C VAL A 594 2.42 -38.78 2.32
N ALA A 595 1.15 -38.61 2.62
CA ALA A 595 0.58 -38.92 3.94
C ALA A 595 -0.32 -40.13 3.91
N ILE A 596 -0.07 -41.08 4.83
CA ILE A 596 -0.83 -42.32 5.01
C ILE A 596 -1.32 -42.39 6.47
N PRO A 597 -2.58 -41.96 6.73
CA PRO A 597 -3.11 -41.97 8.08
C PRO A 597 -3.39 -43.38 8.60
N THR A 598 -3.06 -43.61 9.87
CA THR A 598 -3.35 -44.85 10.59
C THR A 598 -4.33 -44.65 11.75
N THR A 599 -4.89 -43.45 11.84
CA THR A 599 -6.00 -43.10 12.74
C THR A 599 -7.13 -42.45 11.94
N SER A 600 -8.36 -42.52 12.47
CA SER A 600 -9.53 -41.96 11.83
C SER A 600 -10.04 -40.74 12.66
N GLY A 601 -9.30 -39.66 12.67
CA GLY A 601 -9.58 -38.49 13.52
C GLY A 601 -9.09 -37.17 12.97
N THR A 602 -7.77 -37.00 12.96
CA THR A 602 -7.15 -35.66 12.76
C THR A 602 -7.27 -35.08 11.34
N GLY A 603 -7.46 -35.95 10.32
CA GLY A 603 -7.47 -35.50 8.93
C GLY A 603 -6.15 -34.87 8.46
N SER A 604 -5.04 -35.06 9.21
CA SER A 604 -3.75 -34.41 8.91
C SER A 604 -3.22 -34.71 7.52
N GLU A 605 -3.63 -35.82 6.92
CA GLU A 605 -3.25 -36.22 5.55
C GLU A 605 -3.78 -35.26 4.45
N VAL A 606 -4.79 -34.47 4.77
CA VAL A 606 -5.39 -33.51 3.82
C VAL A 606 -5.34 -32.06 4.32
N THR A 607 -4.79 -31.83 5.49
CA THR A 607 -4.78 -30.50 6.09
C THR A 607 -3.51 -29.70 5.81
N SER A 608 -3.66 -28.39 5.90
CA SER A 608 -2.59 -27.39 5.80
C SER A 608 -2.01 -27.00 7.17
N PHE A 609 -2.19 -27.87 8.17
CA PHE A 609 -1.79 -27.62 9.56
C PHE A 609 -0.81 -28.70 10.05
N ALA A 610 0.01 -28.32 11.03
CA ALA A 610 0.82 -29.22 11.82
C ALA A 610 0.96 -28.65 13.24
N VAL A 611 0.69 -29.46 14.27
CA VAL A 611 0.84 -29.04 15.66
C VAL A 611 2.16 -29.55 16.21
N ILE A 612 3.06 -28.64 16.55
CA ILE A 612 4.41 -28.95 17.03
C ILE A 612 4.56 -28.49 18.48
N THR A 613 5.14 -29.32 19.31
CA THR A 613 5.35 -29.03 20.73
C THR A 613 6.74 -28.44 20.94
N ASP A 614 6.78 -27.31 21.62
CA ASP A 614 7.99 -26.75 22.20
C ASP A 614 8.08 -27.25 23.65
N LYS A 615 8.91 -28.25 23.87
CA LYS A 615 9.09 -28.86 25.20
C LYS A 615 9.78 -27.95 26.20
N HIS A 616 10.56 -26.96 25.73
CA HIS A 616 11.24 -26.01 26.61
C HIS A 616 10.25 -25.03 27.25
N ASN A 617 9.28 -24.58 26.46
CA ASN A 617 8.26 -23.63 26.91
C ASN A 617 6.93 -24.31 27.29
N ASN A 618 6.82 -25.62 27.11
CA ASN A 618 5.59 -26.40 27.27
C ASN A 618 4.39 -25.83 26.52
N VAL A 619 4.61 -25.46 25.25
CA VAL A 619 3.61 -24.83 24.40
C VAL A 619 3.46 -25.60 23.09
N LYS A 620 2.22 -25.85 22.68
CA LYS A 620 1.89 -26.36 21.35
C LYS A 620 1.64 -25.21 20.37
N TYR A 621 2.40 -25.21 19.27
CA TYR A 621 2.26 -24.21 18.20
C TYR A 621 1.59 -24.83 16.98
N PRO A 622 0.43 -24.32 16.56
CA PRO A 622 -0.17 -24.70 15.29
C PRO A 622 0.56 -23.99 14.14
N PHE A 623 1.33 -24.72 13.38
CA PHE A 623 1.81 -24.25 12.09
C PHE A 623 0.65 -24.36 11.10
N ALA A 624 0.32 -23.26 10.46
CA ALA A 624 -0.84 -23.18 9.59
C ALA A 624 -0.50 -22.41 8.33
N ASP A 625 -0.32 -23.11 7.24
CA ASP A 625 -0.13 -22.51 5.91
C ASP A 625 -0.48 -23.53 4.83
N TYR A 626 -1.06 -23.07 3.73
CA TYR A 626 -1.42 -23.91 2.59
C TYR A 626 -0.21 -24.62 1.95
N GLU A 627 1.02 -24.17 2.18
CA GLU A 627 2.23 -24.85 1.72
C GLU A 627 2.45 -26.19 2.43
N LEU A 628 1.91 -26.40 3.65
CA LEU A 628 1.99 -27.66 4.38
C LEU A 628 1.00 -28.74 3.89
N THR A 629 0.20 -28.45 2.86
CA THR A 629 -0.73 -29.43 2.29
C THR A 629 0.06 -30.53 1.60
N PRO A 630 -0.15 -31.82 1.94
CA PRO A 630 0.51 -32.95 1.28
C PRO A 630 0.29 -32.97 -0.24
N ASP A 631 1.26 -33.47 -1.00
CA ASP A 631 1.10 -33.71 -2.45
C ASP A 631 0.16 -34.90 -2.72
N VAL A 632 0.17 -35.90 -1.84
CA VAL A 632 -0.63 -37.12 -1.96
C VAL A 632 -1.12 -37.54 -0.59
N ALA A 633 -2.40 -37.85 -0.48
CA ALA A 633 -3.00 -38.56 0.64
C ALA A 633 -3.38 -39.98 0.23
N ILE A 634 -3.08 -40.97 1.05
CA ILE A 634 -3.45 -42.38 0.84
C ILE A 634 -4.29 -42.85 2.02
N VAL A 635 -5.61 -42.80 1.85
CA VAL A 635 -6.63 -43.10 2.86
C VAL A 635 -7.02 -44.59 2.73
N ASP A 636 -6.10 -45.47 3.13
CA ASP A 636 -6.29 -46.91 3.03
C ASP A 636 -6.82 -47.48 4.35
N PRO A 637 -8.08 -47.92 4.42
CA PRO A 637 -8.67 -48.43 5.67
C PRO A 637 -7.99 -49.68 6.24
N SER A 638 -7.15 -50.39 5.47
CA SER A 638 -6.39 -51.50 5.97
C SER A 638 -5.37 -51.13 7.06
N PHE A 639 -5.08 -49.84 7.23
CA PHE A 639 -4.22 -49.32 8.30
C PHE A 639 -4.98 -48.95 9.58
N VAL A 640 -6.30 -49.04 9.57
CA VAL A 640 -7.15 -48.69 10.74
C VAL A 640 -8.02 -49.84 11.24
N TYR A 641 -7.94 -50.98 10.59
CA TYR A 641 -8.72 -52.20 11.00
C TYR A 641 -8.38 -52.70 12.41
N THR A 642 -7.18 -52.42 12.90
CA THR A 642 -6.72 -52.84 14.24
C THR A 642 -6.76 -51.71 15.27
N LEU A 643 -7.43 -50.58 14.97
CA LEU A 643 -7.47 -49.42 15.85
C LEU A 643 -8.21 -49.79 17.15
N PRO A 644 -7.60 -49.55 18.35
CA PRO A 644 -8.23 -49.86 19.64
C PRO A 644 -9.54 -49.07 19.87
N LYS A 645 -10.45 -49.66 20.68
CA LYS A 645 -11.75 -49.03 21.00
C LYS A 645 -11.63 -47.59 21.51
N VAL A 646 -10.74 -47.37 22.47
CA VAL A 646 -10.56 -46.02 23.06
C VAL A 646 -10.15 -45.01 22.01
N LEU A 647 -9.18 -45.36 21.15
CA LEU A 647 -8.76 -44.49 20.06
C LEU A 647 -9.88 -44.28 19.03
N THR A 648 -10.68 -45.34 18.75
CA THR A 648 -11.83 -45.21 17.85
C THR A 648 -12.84 -44.22 18.38
N ALA A 649 -13.13 -44.23 19.69
CA ALA A 649 -14.03 -43.28 20.34
C ALA A 649 -13.50 -41.87 20.29
N ASP A 650 -12.26 -41.68 20.77
CA ASP A 650 -11.66 -40.34 20.86
C ASP A 650 -11.48 -39.70 19.48
N THR A 651 -10.91 -40.45 18.52
CA THR A 651 -10.68 -39.88 17.17
C THR A 651 -11.99 -39.70 16.39
N GLY A 652 -13.00 -40.54 16.57
CA GLY A 652 -14.31 -40.36 15.93
C GLY A 652 -15.08 -39.13 16.44
N MET A 653 -14.97 -38.85 17.76
CA MET A 653 -15.53 -37.57 18.30
C MET A 653 -14.78 -36.35 17.82
N ASP A 654 -13.50 -36.47 17.56
CA ASP A 654 -12.71 -35.42 16.94
C ASP A 654 -13.20 -35.12 15.52
N VAL A 655 -13.49 -36.15 14.70
CA VAL A 655 -14.11 -35.97 13.38
C VAL A 655 -15.44 -35.22 13.45
N LEU A 656 -16.30 -35.58 14.41
CA LEU A 656 -17.57 -34.89 14.59
C LEU A 656 -17.38 -33.43 14.97
N THR A 657 -16.39 -33.14 15.83
CA THR A 657 -16.05 -31.78 16.22
C THR A 657 -15.52 -30.98 15.02
N HIS A 658 -14.63 -31.56 14.23
CA HIS A 658 -14.14 -30.96 12.99
C HIS A 658 -15.28 -30.57 12.04
N ALA A 659 -16.22 -31.50 11.83
CA ALA A 659 -17.37 -31.27 10.97
C ALA A 659 -18.24 -30.12 11.48
N ILE A 660 -18.60 -30.15 12.78
CA ILE A 660 -19.46 -29.14 13.39
C ILE A 660 -18.79 -27.75 13.39
N GLU A 661 -17.52 -27.65 13.83
CA GLU A 661 -16.83 -26.37 13.88
C GLU A 661 -16.56 -25.79 12.49
N ALA A 662 -16.17 -26.61 11.52
CA ALA A 662 -16.02 -26.18 10.14
C ALA A 662 -17.32 -25.64 9.54
N TYR A 663 -18.46 -26.27 9.88
CA TYR A 663 -19.77 -25.88 9.38
C TYR A 663 -20.23 -24.52 9.88
N VAL A 664 -20.00 -24.24 11.15
CA VAL A 664 -20.45 -22.97 11.76
C VAL A 664 -19.40 -21.85 11.68
N SER A 665 -18.20 -22.16 11.25
CA SER A 665 -17.09 -21.19 11.14
C SER A 665 -17.46 -19.95 10.31
N ASN A 666 -16.89 -18.82 10.67
CA ASN A 666 -16.96 -17.58 9.86
C ASN A 666 -16.31 -17.72 8.48
N MET A 667 -15.46 -18.74 8.27
CA MET A 667 -14.85 -19.07 6.99
C MET A 667 -15.59 -20.13 6.19
N ALA A 668 -16.68 -20.68 6.71
CA ALA A 668 -17.48 -21.70 6.05
C ALA A 668 -17.97 -21.25 4.66
N SER A 669 -18.12 -22.20 3.77
CA SER A 669 -18.56 -21.97 2.38
C SER A 669 -19.38 -23.18 1.90
N ASP A 670 -20.07 -23.05 0.79
CA ASP A 670 -20.83 -24.17 0.19
C ASP A 670 -19.94 -25.40 -0.06
N TYR A 671 -18.66 -25.18 -0.37
CA TYR A 671 -17.68 -26.27 -0.56
C TYR A 671 -17.38 -27.00 0.75
N THR A 672 -17.18 -26.26 1.85
CA THR A 672 -16.85 -26.84 3.14
C THR A 672 -18.08 -27.38 3.86
N ASP A 673 -19.25 -26.73 3.70
CA ASP A 673 -20.51 -27.14 4.31
C ASP A 673 -20.93 -28.55 3.85
N GLY A 674 -20.86 -28.82 2.54
CA GLY A 674 -21.19 -30.14 2.01
C GLY A 674 -20.28 -31.26 2.51
N LEU A 675 -18.99 -30.97 2.69
CA LEU A 675 -18.03 -31.93 3.26
C LEU A 675 -18.30 -32.15 4.76
N ALA A 676 -18.56 -31.10 5.51
CA ALA A 676 -18.87 -31.18 6.93
C ALA A 676 -20.16 -31.96 7.19
N GLU A 677 -21.25 -31.69 6.42
CA GLU A 677 -22.50 -32.43 6.46
C GLU A 677 -22.27 -33.91 6.22
N LYS A 678 -21.49 -34.26 5.19
CA LYS A 678 -21.20 -35.68 4.87
C LYS A 678 -20.36 -36.38 5.93
N ALA A 679 -19.38 -35.70 6.49
CA ALA A 679 -18.60 -36.26 7.59
C ALA A 679 -19.47 -36.50 8.83
N GLY A 680 -20.33 -35.56 9.19
CA GLY A 680 -21.28 -35.70 10.31
C GLY A 680 -22.28 -36.85 10.12
N GLU A 681 -22.82 -37.04 8.91
CA GLU A 681 -23.69 -38.15 8.53
C GLU A 681 -22.97 -39.50 8.75
N LEU A 682 -21.76 -39.64 8.21
CA LEU A 682 -21.00 -40.88 8.32
C LEU A 682 -20.63 -41.21 9.78
N ILE A 683 -20.29 -40.22 10.58
CA ILE A 683 -20.02 -40.41 12.00
C ILE A 683 -21.27 -40.88 12.75
N LYS A 684 -22.41 -40.23 12.49
CA LYS A 684 -23.69 -40.60 13.08
C LYS A 684 -24.05 -42.05 12.78
N ASP A 685 -23.85 -42.49 11.55
CA ASP A 685 -24.32 -43.82 11.12
C ASP A 685 -23.32 -44.95 11.48
N TYR A 686 -22.03 -44.67 11.55
CA TYR A 686 -21.01 -45.76 11.61
C TYR A 686 -20.08 -45.72 12.83
N LEU A 687 -19.93 -44.61 13.57
CA LEU A 687 -18.96 -44.50 14.64
C LEU A 687 -19.24 -45.48 15.80
N VAL A 688 -20.48 -45.54 16.24
CA VAL A 688 -20.87 -46.43 17.34
C VAL A 688 -20.69 -47.92 16.95
N GLU A 689 -21.03 -48.25 15.70
CA GLU A 689 -20.78 -49.61 15.18
C GLU A 689 -19.26 -49.91 15.10
N ALA A 690 -18.44 -49.02 14.58
CA ALA A 690 -16.98 -49.20 14.51
C ALA A 690 -16.35 -49.33 15.91
N TYR A 691 -16.93 -48.68 16.92
CA TYR A 691 -16.51 -48.79 18.31
C TYR A 691 -16.91 -50.16 18.93
N ASN A 692 -18.17 -50.58 18.77
CA ASN A 692 -18.72 -51.79 19.37
C ASN A 692 -18.17 -53.05 18.67
N ASN A 693 -18.07 -53.02 17.35
CA ASN A 693 -17.62 -54.12 16.51
C ASN A 693 -16.40 -53.71 15.66
N GLY A 694 -15.23 -53.71 16.24
CA GLY A 694 -13.99 -53.31 15.58
C GLY A 694 -13.61 -54.17 14.34
N GLU A 695 -14.22 -55.33 14.14
CA GLU A 695 -14.02 -56.21 12.98
C GLU A 695 -14.90 -55.78 11.77
N ASN A 696 -15.84 -54.91 11.96
CA ASN A 696 -16.67 -54.39 10.88
C ASN A 696 -15.85 -53.45 9.98
N LYS A 697 -15.34 -53.98 8.88
CA LYS A 697 -14.46 -53.26 7.92
C LYS A 697 -15.18 -52.13 7.25
N GLU A 698 -16.48 -52.27 6.97
CA GLU A 698 -17.28 -51.17 6.36
C GLU A 698 -17.37 -50.00 7.33
N ALA A 699 -17.76 -50.23 8.59
CA ALA A 699 -17.83 -49.16 9.57
C ALA A 699 -16.47 -48.46 9.78
N ARG A 700 -15.39 -49.23 9.83
CA ARG A 700 -14.01 -48.68 9.88
C ARG A 700 -13.68 -47.80 8.70
N GLU A 701 -13.97 -48.28 7.48
CA GLU A 701 -13.77 -47.51 6.26
C GLU A 701 -14.57 -46.25 6.23
N LYS A 702 -15.87 -46.31 6.62
CA LYS A 702 -16.74 -45.11 6.62
C LYS A 702 -16.28 -44.04 7.62
N VAL A 703 -15.86 -44.44 8.81
CA VAL A 703 -15.26 -43.53 9.80
C VAL A 703 -13.93 -42.97 9.33
N HIS A 704 -13.10 -43.76 8.64
CA HIS A 704 -11.83 -43.29 8.07
C HIS A 704 -12.05 -42.29 6.94
N ASN A 705 -13.02 -42.55 6.07
CA ASN A 705 -13.42 -41.61 5.05
C ASN A 705 -13.99 -40.32 5.65
N ALA A 706 -14.80 -40.40 6.72
CA ALA A 706 -15.34 -39.24 7.43
C ALA A 706 -14.22 -38.36 7.98
N SER A 707 -13.15 -38.95 8.53
CA SER A 707 -11.97 -38.20 9.00
C SER A 707 -11.30 -37.38 7.90
N CYS A 708 -11.05 -38.00 6.75
CA CYS A 708 -10.48 -37.31 5.60
C CYS A 708 -11.41 -36.19 5.08
N ILE A 709 -12.72 -36.46 4.96
CA ILE A 709 -13.72 -35.51 4.48
C ILE A 709 -13.83 -34.32 5.44
N ALA A 710 -13.86 -34.55 6.75
CA ALA A 710 -13.83 -33.47 7.75
C ALA A 710 -12.54 -32.66 7.68
N GLY A 711 -11.39 -33.34 7.44
CA GLY A 711 -10.09 -32.72 7.22
C GLY A 711 -10.10 -31.73 6.05
N MET A 712 -10.71 -32.12 4.93
CA MET A 712 -10.89 -31.25 3.76
C MET A 712 -11.80 -30.04 4.07
N ALA A 713 -12.81 -30.23 4.90
CA ALA A 713 -13.70 -29.14 5.32
C ALA A 713 -12.93 -28.12 6.18
N PHE A 714 -12.37 -28.57 7.31
CA PHE A 714 -11.82 -27.61 8.27
C PHE A 714 -10.48 -27.02 7.82
N THR A 715 -9.71 -27.65 6.98
CA THR A 715 -8.49 -27.01 6.44
C THR A 715 -8.80 -25.73 5.64
N ASN A 716 -10.02 -25.61 5.11
CA ASN A 716 -10.49 -24.46 4.35
C ASN A 716 -11.44 -23.54 5.15
N ALA A 717 -12.18 -24.10 6.10
CA ALA A 717 -13.09 -23.34 6.96
C ALA A 717 -12.50 -22.95 8.32
N PHE A 718 -11.35 -23.51 8.68
CA PHE A 718 -10.78 -23.43 10.02
C PHE A 718 -11.69 -24.03 11.10
N LEU A 719 -11.27 -23.90 12.34
CA LEU A 719 -11.92 -24.47 13.51
C LEU A 719 -12.42 -23.37 14.46
N GLY A 720 -12.81 -23.72 15.67
CA GLY A 720 -13.39 -22.81 16.66
C GLY A 720 -12.81 -23.01 18.06
N ILE A 721 -13.55 -22.52 19.03
CA ILE A 721 -13.13 -22.49 20.44
C ILE A 721 -13.15 -23.86 21.11
N ASN A 722 -13.83 -24.87 20.54
CA ASN A 722 -13.72 -26.23 21.07
C ASN A 722 -12.29 -26.74 20.99
N HIS A 723 -11.70 -26.61 19.79
CA HIS A 723 -10.27 -26.95 19.59
C HIS A 723 -9.34 -26.04 20.39
N SER A 724 -9.61 -24.75 20.45
CA SER A 724 -8.81 -23.81 21.23
C SER A 724 -8.72 -24.21 22.70
N LEU A 725 -9.84 -24.58 23.33
CA LEU A 725 -9.88 -25.04 24.72
C LEU A 725 -9.26 -26.43 24.88
N ALA A 726 -9.59 -27.35 23.97
CA ALA A 726 -9.08 -28.72 24.04
C ALA A 726 -7.54 -28.80 23.92
N HIS A 727 -6.92 -27.97 23.07
CA HIS A 727 -5.47 -27.84 22.99
C HIS A 727 -4.82 -27.50 24.33
N LYS A 728 -5.44 -26.59 25.08
CA LYS A 728 -4.87 -26.11 26.36
C LYS A 728 -5.12 -27.10 27.50
N ILE A 729 -6.32 -27.67 27.56
CA ILE A 729 -6.68 -28.69 28.57
C ILE A 729 -5.82 -29.97 28.34
N GLY A 730 -5.77 -30.44 27.10
CA GLY A 730 -5.00 -31.65 26.76
C GLY A 730 -3.50 -31.50 27.04
N ALA A 731 -2.92 -30.34 26.80
CA ALA A 731 -1.53 -30.04 27.11
C ALA A 731 -1.26 -29.97 28.62
N GLU A 732 -2.13 -29.30 29.38
CA GLU A 732 -1.95 -29.10 30.82
C GLU A 732 -2.18 -30.37 31.64
N PHE A 733 -3.22 -31.16 31.29
CA PHE A 733 -3.66 -32.30 32.08
C PHE A 733 -3.35 -33.65 31.43
N HIS A 734 -2.66 -33.69 30.31
CA HIS A 734 -2.31 -34.91 29.57
C HIS A 734 -3.52 -35.78 29.18
N ILE A 735 -4.64 -35.12 28.81
CA ILE A 735 -5.84 -35.81 28.32
C ILE A 735 -5.76 -35.89 26.79
N SER A 736 -6.23 -37.02 26.24
CA SER A 736 -6.32 -37.15 24.77
C SER A 736 -7.16 -36.07 24.15
N HIS A 737 -6.73 -35.52 23.01
CA HIS A 737 -7.38 -34.43 22.33
C HIS A 737 -8.88 -34.71 22.05
N GLY A 738 -9.13 -35.91 21.44
CA GLY A 738 -10.53 -36.27 21.12
C GLY A 738 -11.42 -36.40 22.35
N ARG A 739 -10.90 -36.75 23.51
CA ARG A 739 -11.63 -36.78 24.78
C ARG A 739 -11.99 -35.37 25.23
N CYS A 740 -11.03 -34.45 25.15
CA CYS A 740 -11.27 -33.02 25.51
C CYS A 740 -12.36 -32.40 24.63
N VAL A 741 -12.27 -32.55 23.31
CA VAL A 741 -13.26 -31.97 22.40
C VAL A 741 -14.65 -32.60 22.61
N ALA A 742 -14.72 -33.89 22.91
CA ALA A 742 -15.98 -34.59 23.17
C ALA A 742 -16.70 -34.07 24.44
N ILE A 743 -15.96 -33.83 25.51
CA ILE A 743 -16.51 -33.29 26.76
C ILE A 743 -16.98 -31.84 26.57
N LEU A 744 -16.20 -31.02 25.86
CA LEU A 744 -16.51 -29.61 25.64
C LEU A 744 -17.65 -29.35 24.66
N MET A 745 -17.85 -30.24 23.67
CA MET A 745 -18.72 -29.98 22.52
C MET A 745 -20.15 -29.51 22.87
N PRO A 746 -20.89 -30.14 23.80
CA PRO A 746 -22.24 -29.70 24.16
C PRO A 746 -22.26 -28.23 24.63
N TYR A 747 -21.28 -27.85 25.45
CA TYR A 747 -21.16 -26.47 25.99
C TYR A 747 -20.83 -25.47 24.91
N ILE A 748 -19.97 -25.84 23.95
CA ILE A 748 -19.58 -24.99 22.82
C ILE A 748 -20.75 -24.80 21.85
N ILE A 749 -21.51 -25.84 21.53
CA ILE A 749 -22.71 -25.71 20.70
C ILE A 749 -23.70 -24.74 21.37
N ARG A 750 -23.97 -24.91 22.68
CA ARG A 750 -24.84 -24.01 23.44
C ARG A 750 -24.34 -22.58 23.43
N TYR A 751 -23.06 -22.38 23.71
CA TYR A 751 -22.43 -21.07 23.71
C TYR A 751 -22.50 -20.38 22.35
N ASN A 752 -22.10 -21.06 21.30
CA ASN A 752 -22.05 -20.50 19.96
C ASN A 752 -23.44 -20.27 19.33
N SER A 753 -24.47 -20.95 19.83
CA SER A 753 -25.88 -20.75 19.36
C SER A 753 -26.60 -19.56 20.00
N CYS A 754 -26.00 -18.91 21.00
CA CYS A 754 -26.53 -17.70 21.61
C CYS A 754 -25.98 -16.45 20.93
N GLU A 755 -26.80 -15.38 20.91
CA GLU A 755 -26.35 -14.08 20.39
C GLU A 755 -25.04 -13.62 21.04
N PRO A 756 -24.07 -13.09 20.24
CA PRO A 756 -22.80 -12.65 20.77
C PRO A 756 -22.91 -11.47 21.73
N THR A 757 -22.21 -11.52 22.87
CA THR A 757 -22.01 -10.37 23.76
C THR A 757 -21.11 -9.30 23.14
N LYS A 758 -20.26 -9.69 22.21
CA LYS A 758 -19.38 -8.78 21.47
C LYS A 758 -19.36 -9.19 19.99
N PHE A 759 -19.62 -8.24 19.11
CA PHE A 759 -19.51 -8.47 17.68
C PHE A 759 -18.07 -8.67 17.26
N VAL A 760 -17.85 -9.59 16.34
CA VAL A 760 -16.55 -9.90 15.78
C VAL A 760 -16.31 -9.08 14.52
N SER A 761 -15.10 -8.57 14.37
CA SER A 761 -14.60 -7.96 13.15
C SER A 761 -13.82 -9.01 12.37
N PHE A 762 -14.47 -9.76 11.50
CA PHE A 762 -13.86 -10.78 10.67
C PHE A 762 -14.17 -10.51 9.19
N PRO A 763 -13.23 -10.72 8.25
CA PRO A 763 -13.38 -10.30 6.85
C PRO A 763 -14.65 -10.76 6.13
N LYS A 764 -15.19 -11.92 6.50
CA LYS A 764 -16.37 -12.52 5.88
C LYS A 764 -17.62 -12.41 6.75
N TYR A 765 -17.49 -11.95 7.99
CA TYR A 765 -18.62 -11.89 8.91
C TYR A 765 -19.59 -10.77 8.53
N GLU A 766 -20.84 -11.11 8.28
CA GLU A 766 -21.92 -10.15 7.98
C GLU A 766 -22.85 -9.93 9.18
N HIS A 767 -23.36 -11.01 9.72
CA HIS A 767 -24.23 -11.04 10.89
C HIS A 767 -24.18 -12.43 11.55
N PHE A 768 -24.70 -12.52 12.74
CA PHE A 768 -24.77 -13.78 13.47
C PHE A 768 -25.79 -14.73 12.85
N ILE A 769 -25.37 -15.97 12.55
CA ILE A 769 -26.18 -17.03 11.94
C ILE A 769 -25.85 -18.42 12.50
N ALA A 770 -25.05 -18.48 13.55
CA ALA A 770 -24.55 -19.78 14.04
C ALA A 770 -25.70 -20.65 14.59
N ASP A 771 -26.68 -20.06 15.24
CA ASP A 771 -27.90 -20.73 15.69
C ASP A 771 -28.60 -21.51 14.56
N LYS A 772 -28.86 -20.84 13.45
CA LYS A 772 -29.45 -21.43 12.24
C LYS A 772 -28.57 -22.49 11.61
N LYS A 773 -27.24 -22.28 11.63
CA LYS A 773 -26.27 -23.24 11.08
C LYS A 773 -26.25 -24.53 11.91
N TYR A 774 -26.26 -24.46 13.23
CA TYR A 774 -26.34 -25.65 14.07
C TYR A 774 -27.64 -26.44 13.81
N ALA A 775 -28.78 -25.76 13.75
CA ALA A 775 -30.07 -26.39 13.44
C ALA A 775 -30.08 -27.03 12.04
N LYS A 776 -29.51 -26.32 11.05
CA LYS A 776 -29.38 -26.82 9.68
C LYS A 776 -28.48 -28.05 9.63
N PHE A 777 -27.34 -28.03 10.32
CA PHE A 777 -26.45 -29.17 10.41
C PHE A 777 -27.13 -30.39 11.01
N ALA A 778 -27.86 -30.22 12.15
CA ALA A 778 -28.64 -31.27 12.76
C ALA A 778 -29.62 -31.91 11.78
N LYS A 779 -30.37 -31.10 11.04
CA LYS A 779 -31.30 -31.57 10.01
C LYS A 779 -30.58 -32.33 8.88
N LYS A 780 -29.45 -31.83 8.45
CA LYS A 780 -28.67 -32.38 7.32
C LYS A 780 -28.06 -33.75 7.63
N ILE A 781 -27.64 -33.95 8.87
CA ILE A 781 -27.17 -35.28 9.30
C ILE A 781 -28.34 -36.24 9.61
N GLY A 782 -29.60 -35.83 9.40
CA GLY A 782 -30.78 -36.69 9.48
C GLY A 782 -31.48 -36.75 10.85
N LEU A 783 -31.30 -35.71 11.70
CA LEU A 783 -32.10 -35.54 12.92
C LEU A 783 -33.45 -34.92 12.55
N ASP A 784 -34.51 -35.31 13.27
CA ASP A 784 -35.88 -34.79 13.05
C ASP A 784 -36.06 -33.39 13.70
N VAL A 785 -35.73 -32.35 12.93
CA VAL A 785 -35.68 -30.94 13.37
C VAL A 785 -36.97 -30.20 12.98
N LYS A 786 -37.65 -29.59 13.95
CA LYS A 786 -38.88 -28.81 13.76
C LYS A 786 -38.62 -27.32 13.53
N ASN A 787 -37.70 -26.75 14.23
CA ASN A 787 -37.28 -25.35 14.15
C ASN A 787 -35.83 -25.20 14.62
N ASP A 788 -35.28 -23.99 14.59
CA ASP A 788 -33.87 -23.75 14.90
C ASP A 788 -33.50 -24.13 16.36
N GLU A 789 -34.36 -23.78 17.32
CA GLU A 789 -34.16 -24.12 18.73
C GLU A 789 -34.21 -25.63 18.96
N ASP A 790 -35.19 -26.34 18.42
CA ASP A 790 -35.31 -27.81 18.47
C ASP A 790 -34.09 -28.48 17.82
N GLY A 791 -33.55 -27.88 16.72
CA GLY A 791 -32.37 -28.38 16.04
C GLY A 791 -31.10 -28.30 16.88
N ILE A 792 -30.90 -27.22 17.59
CA ILE A 792 -29.79 -27.02 18.52
C ILE A 792 -29.88 -28.05 19.67
N GLU A 793 -31.06 -28.17 20.31
CA GLU A 793 -31.26 -29.10 21.39
C GLU A 793 -31.02 -30.56 20.97
N LYS A 794 -31.55 -30.94 19.83
CA LYS A 794 -31.32 -32.27 19.26
C LYS A 794 -29.88 -32.54 18.88
N LEU A 795 -29.17 -31.55 18.42
CA LEU A 795 -27.74 -31.71 18.15
C LEU A 795 -26.94 -31.91 19.44
N ILE A 796 -27.23 -31.13 20.47
CA ILE A 796 -26.63 -31.28 21.80
C ILE A 796 -26.95 -32.68 22.37
N GLN A 797 -28.18 -33.10 22.29
CA GLN A 797 -28.59 -34.44 22.79
C GLN A 797 -27.91 -35.55 21.98
N PHE A 798 -27.85 -35.43 20.65
CA PHE A 798 -27.13 -36.36 19.79
C PHE A 798 -25.67 -36.52 20.18
N VAL A 799 -24.97 -35.41 20.46
CA VAL A 799 -23.58 -35.46 20.93
C VAL A 799 -23.48 -36.15 22.30
N LYS A 800 -24.42 -35.87 23.23
CA LYS A 800 -24.48 -36.54 24.53
C LYS A 800 -24.69 -38.05 24.36
N ASP A 801 -25.60 -38.47 23.47
CA ASP A 801 -25.96 -39.87 23.21
C ASP A 801 -24.78 -40.64 22.58
N ILE A 802 -24.11 -40.07 21.58
CA ILE A 802 -22.91 -40.68 20.99
C ILE A 802 -21.84 -40.84 22.07
N ARG A 803 -21.55 -39.78 22.84
CA ARG A 803 -20.58 -39.81 23.92
C ARG A 803 -20.86 -40.94 24.93
N PHE A 804 -22.13 -41.07 25.36
CA PHE A 804 -22.57 -42.15 26.22
C PHE A 804 -22.30 -43.53 25.60
N ASN A 805 -22.67 -43.75 24.32
CA ASN A 805 -22.51 -44.99 23.60
C ASN A 805 -21.03 -45.37 23.39
N LEU A 806 -20.14 -44.38 23.39
CA LEU A 806 -18.70 -44.57 23.28
C LEU A 806 -18.00 -44.67 24.63
N ASN A 807 -18.73 -44.66 25.74
CA ASN A 807 -18.21 -44.70 27.11
C ASN A 807 -17.19 -43.58 27.39
N ILE A 808 -17.54 -42.36 26.96
CA ILE A 808 -16.79 -41.13 27.23
C ILE A 808 -17.48 -40.37 28.36
N GLU A 809 -16.72 -39.86 29.30
CA GLU A 809 -17.17 -39.14 30.50
C GLU A 809 -17.96 -37.86 30.15
N ASN A 810 -18.92 -37.50 31.04
CA ASN A 810 -19.75 -36.32 30.83
C ASN A 810 -19.07 -34.99 31.21
N SER A 811 -18.03 -35.06 32.03
CA SER A 811 -17.35 -33.91 32.57
C SER A 811 -15.89 -34.24 32.89
N PHE A 812 -15.09 -33.20 33.07
CA PHE A 812 -13.69 -33.37 33.50
C PHE A 812 -13.61 -33.84 34.98
N LYS A 813 -14.61 -33.58 35.78
CA LYS A 813 -14.73 -34.15 37.13
C LYS A 813 -14.98 -35.66 37.11
N GLU A 814 -15.87 -36.12 36.25
CA GLU A 814 -16.12 -37.55 36.05
C GLU A 814 -14.89 -38.28 35.47
N PHE A 815 -14.12 -37.61 34.60
CA PHE A 815 -12.84 -38.10 34.10
C PHE A 815 -11.79 -38.26 35.21
N GLY A 816 -11.96 -37.58 36.36
CA GLY A 816 -11.11 -37.73 37.52
C GLY A 816 -10.07 -36.62 37.72
N LEU A 817 -10.25 -35.47 37.09
CA LEU A 817 -9.39 -34.30 37.37
C LEU A 817 -9.69 -33.72 38.77
N ASP A 818 -8.61 -33.44 39.48
CA ASP A 818 -8.67 -32.78 40.78
C ASP A 818 -9.21 -31.35 40.68
N GLU A 819 -10.22 -31.01 41.51
CA GLU A 819 -10.92 -29.76 41.45
C GLU A 819 -10.03 -28.55 41.72
N GLU A 820 -9.22 -28.61 42.76
CA GLU A 820 -8.33 -27.50 43.14
C GLU A 820 -7.31 -27.22 42.06
N THR A 821 -6.67 -28.30 41.52
CA THR A 821 -5.70 -28.21 40.43
C THR A 821 -6.32 -27.61 39.18
N TYR A 822 -7.52 -28.11 38.78
CA TYR A 822 -8.20 -27.61 37.58
C TYR A 822 -8.61 -26.14 37.71
N MET A 823 -9.26 -25.77 38.85
CA MET A 823 -9.72 -24.38 39.06
C MET A 823 -8.55 -23.40 39.15
N SER A 824 -7.38 -23.82 39.65
CA SER A 824 -6.20 -22.96 39.71
C SER A 824 -5.67 -22.56 38.31
N LYS A 825 -5.99 -23.33 37.27
CA LYS A 825 -5.49 -23.15 35.91
C LYS A 825 -6.47 -22.44 34.97
N ILE A 826 -7.74 -22.25 35.34
CA ILE A 826 -8.78 -21.73 34.47
C ILE A 826 -8.43 -20.40 33.85
N ASP A 827 -7.80 -19.48 34.59
CA ASP A 827 -7.44 -18.17 34.10
C ASP A 827 -6.40 -18.25 32.99
N ASP A 828 -5.40 -19.09 33.19
CA ASP A 828 -4.33 -19.31 32.20
C ASP A 828 -4.86 -20.04 30.95
N LEU A 829 -5.68 -21.10 31.15
CA LEU A 829 -6.28 -21.85 30.07
C LEU A 829 -7.19 -20.97 29.18
N ALA A 830 -8.02 -20.14 29.81
CA ALA A 830 -8.93 -19.26 29.07
C ALA A 830 -8.18 -18.19 28.27
N ASN A 831 -7.14 -17.58 28.85
CA ASN A 831 -6.32 -16.59 28.15
C ASN A 831 -5.55 -17.23 26.97
N LYS A 832 -4.93 -18.39 27.20
CA LYS A 832 -4.22 -19.13 26.15
C LYS A 832 -5.16 -19.62 25.04
N ALA A 833 -6.39 -20.03 25.37
CA ALA A 833 -7.40 -20.43 24.39
C ALA A 833 -7.89 -19.22 23.56
N PHE A 834 -8.04 -18.06 24.18
CA PHE A 834 -8.38 -16.84 23.45
C PHE A 834 -7.30 -16.48 22.40
N GLU A 835 -6.02 -16.70 22.73
CA GLU A 835 -4.88 -16.48 21.85
C GLU A 835 -4.66 -17.61 20.83
N ASP A 836 -5.37 -18.72 20.92
CA ASP A 836 -5.24 -19.82 19.97
C ASP A 836 -5.70 -19.42 18.56
N GLN A 837 -5.03 -19.95 17.53
CA GLN A 837 -5.36 -19.67 16.13
C GLN A 837 -6.79 -20.08 15.76
N CYS A 838 -7.30 -21.19 16.33
CA CYS A 838 -8.64 -21.67 16.06
C CYS A 838 -9.75 -20.71 16.52
N THR A 839 -9.50 -19.93 17.55
CA THR A 839 -10.46 -18.93 18.06
C THR A 839 -10.86 -17.89 17.03
N THR A 840 -9.99 -17.58 16.08
CA THR A 840 -10.21 -16.51 15.10
C THR A 840 -11.36 -16.77 14.14
N ALA A 841 -11.65 -18.03 13.83
CA ALA A 841 -12.71 -18.41 12.90
C ALA A 841 -14.04 -18.78 13.61
N ASN A 842 -14.06 -18.80 14.94
CA ASN A 842 -15.26 -19.12 15.70
C ASN A 842 -16.42 -18.17 15.34
N PRO A 843 -17.66 -18.66 15.19
CA PRO A 843 -18.80 -17.84 14.76
C PRO A 843 -19.15 -16.72 15.74
N ARG A 844 -18.77 -16.87 17.00
CA ARG A 844 -18.94 -15.88 18.06
C ARG A 844 -17.57 -15.55 18.66
N LEU A 845 -17.20 -14.24 18.73
CA LEU A 845 -15.98 -13.84 19.43
C LEU A 845 -16.16 -14.06 20.93
N PRO A 846 -15.40 -14.95 21.57
CA PRO A 846 -15.54 -15.17 23.01
C PRO A 846 -14.89 -14.03 23.79
N LEU A 847 -15.48 -13.70 24.94
CA LEU A 847 -14.76 -12.98 25.99
C LEU A 847 -14.00 -13.99 26.86
N VAL A 848 -12.85 -13.59 27.39
CA VAL A 848 -12.05 -14.49 28.28
C VAL A 848 -12.89 -15.02 29.45
N ASN A 849 -13.73 -14.19 30.05
CA ASN A 849 -14.63 -14.62 31.14
C ASN A 849 -15.70 -15.62 30.68
N GLU A 850 -16.12 -15.59 29.43
CA GLU A 850 -17.07 -16.58 28.88
C GLU A 850 -16.36 -17.92 28.68
N LEU A 851 -15.10 -17.92 28.21
CA LEU A 851 -14.29 -19.13 28.13
C LEU A 851 -14.06 -19.76 29.51
N LYS A 852 -13.80 -18.94 30.55
CA LYS A 852 -13.70 -19.42 31.93
C LYS A 852 -15.00 -20.11 32.37
N LYS A 853 -16.14 -19.52 32.08
CA LYS A 853 -17.45 -20.12 32.41
C LYS A 853 -17.63 -21.46 31.70
N ILE A 854 -17.32 -21.57 30.40
CA ILE A 854 -17.38 -22.83 29.66
C ILE A 854 -16.50 -23.89 30.33
N LEU A 855 -15.29 -23.55 30.72
CA LEU A 855 -14.37 -24.46 31.42
C LEU A 855 -14.95 -24.95 32.74
N ILE A 856 -15.58 -24.05 33.53
CA ILE A 856 -16.21 -24.41 34.81
C ILE A 856 -17.41 -25.31 34.57
N ASP A 857 -18.30 -24.95 33.65
CA ASP A 857 -19.51 -25.73 33.32
C ASP A 857 -19.15 -27.14 32.84
N ALA A 858 -18.12 -27.27 32.00
CA ALA A 858 -17.61 -28.54 31.50
C ALA A 858 -16.91 -29.37 32.57
N TYR A 859 -16.34 -28.73 33.59
CA TYR A 859 -15.74 -29.43 34.71
C TYR A 859 -16.79 -30.11 35.58
N TYR A 860 -17.83 -29.39 35.94
CA TYR A 860 -18.88 -29.95 36.82
C TYR A 860 -19.96 -30.76 36.07
N GLY A 861 -19.99 -30.72 34.76
CA GLY A 861 -21.04 -31.39 34.02
C GLY A 861 -22.41 -30.70 34.19
N ILE A 862 -22.39 -29.36 34.24
CA ILE A 862 -23.64 -28.59 34.47
C ILE A 862 -24.58 -28.82 33.28
N ASP A 863 -25.84 -29.19 33.57
CA ASP A 863 -26.83 -29.35 32.52
C ASP A 863 -27.14 -28.01 31.84
N LEU A 864 -27.15 -28.05 30.55
CA LEU A 864 -27.22 -26.88 29.66
C LEU A 864 -28.67 -26.41 29.43
#